data_ea4d11217c5c2fc0a404b2718657ba0a
#
_entry.id   ea4d11217c5c2fc0a404b2718657ba0a
#
_cell.length_a   1.000
_cell.length_b   1.000
_cell.length_c   1.000
_cell.angle_alpha   90.00
_cell.angle_beta   90.00
_cell.angle_gamma   90.00
#
_symmetry.space_group_name_H-M   'P 1'
#
loop_
_entity.id
_entity.type
_entity.pdbx_description
1 polymer ?
#
loop_
_entity_poly.entity_id
_entity_poly.type
_entity_poly.pdbx_seq_one_letter_code
_entity_poly.pdbx_strand_id
1 'polypeptide(L)'
;TRMVSISEVEHGSQLSVRGARVHNLHNVNLDIPRDSLVVFTGLSGSGKSSLAFDTIFAEGQRRYVESLSAYARQFLGQVDRPDVDFIEGLSPAVSIDQKSTNRNPRSTVGTITEIYDYMRLLWARIGVPHCAICGEIIQSQTVQQIADQLMEMDAGVRYQILSPVVSQKKGEFVDLFKELAASGYSRAMVDGTQIQLNEPPSLKKQVKHDISVVVDRLVAGPDLLSRLTDSLETALKLTDGLVQVNYVDLEGDDAWQSYSEKLSCPNNHPVQLTEIEPRTFSFNAPFGACPECSGLGTRMSVDEDLLLGDPDLSIAEGVVLPWTTQGKGLFQYYEKLLDGLARDLKFKLTTPWKKLSDEVRTAVMRGDNFEVKVKWKNRYGREMSYTSGFEGVVPYIERQFLQADTDSQRQRWGEYLREVACPVCDGTRLKPEVLAVLVHEKSIADICQLSLADARQFMDKLELTDREKTIAAQVLREIKVRLDFLLQVGLNYLSLARAAGSLSGGEAQRIRLATQIGSGLTGVLYVLDEPSIGLHQRDNRRLIETLVALRDLGNTLIVVEHDEDTIKTADWVVDIGPGAGVNGGHVVHSGSYADLLTNTNSLTSDYLSGRKSIATPETRRPLDPEREITVVGAEANNLRKVTVKFPLGVFTAVTGVSGSGKSSLVNDVLYRVLANRLNGARKLPGRHTKVTGLDQLDKVIHVDQAPIGRTPRSNPATYTGVFDKIRTLFAETMEAKARGYLPGRFSFNVKGGRCEACSGDGTIKIEMNFLPDVYVACEVCGGARYNRDTLTVHYKGKNIAEVLDMPISEAAEFFEPISSIHRFLKTLVEVGLGYVRLGQSATTLSGGEAQRVKLATELQRRSNGRSVYVLDEPTTGLHFEDVRKLLLVLNSLVDKGNTVIVIEHNLDVIKSADWVIDLGPEGGSGGGKILATGTPEHVAGVKKSHTGMFLKEVLAAR
;
A
#
# COMPACT_ATOMS: atom_id res chain seq x y z
N THR A 1 -15.36 -18.45 -38.47
CA THR A 1 -14.97 -17.34 -39.36
C THR A 1 -16.20 -16.95 -40.19
N ARG A 2 -17.01 -16.02 -39.73
CA ARG A 2 -18.02 -15.33 -40.54
C ARG A 2 -17.56 -13.88 -40.65
N MET A 3 -17.12 -13.48 -41.82
CA MET A 3 -17.06 -12.08 -42.20
C MET A 3 -18.50 -11.53 -42.22
N VAL A 4 -18.82 -10.65 -41.30
CA VAL A 4 -20.07 -9.88 -41.32
C VAL A 4 -19.83 -8.64 -42.17
N SER A 5 -20.57 -8.51 -43.24
CA SER A 5 -20.56 -7.33 -44.10
C SER A 5 -21.17 -6.13 -43.39
N ILE A 6 -20.56 -4.96 -43.57
CA ILE A 6 -20.76 -3.68 -42.83
C ILE A 6 -22.14 -3.00 -43.08
N SER A 7 -23.12 -3.65 -43.71
CA SER A 7 -24.33 -2.96 -44.15
C SER A 7 -25.63 -3.25 -43.40
N GLU A 8 -25.61 -4.02 -42.30
CA GLU A 8 -26.83 -4.25 -41.49
C GLU A 8 -26.50 -4.30 -40.00
N VAL A 9 -26.20 -3.15 -39.40
CA VAL A 9 -26.11 -3.02 -37.96
C VAL A 9 -27.40 -2.36 -37.48
N GLU A 10 -28.25 -3.14 -36.77
CA GLU A 10 -29.48 -2.64 -36.16
C GLU A 10 -29.14 -1.54 -35.14
N HIS A 11 -29.95 -0.45 -35.09
CA HIS A 11 -29.78 0.71 -34.23
C HIS A 11 -29.69 0.47 -32.71
N GLY A 12 -29.67 -0.79 -32.23
CA GLY A 12 -29.48 -1.19 -30.81
C GLY A 12 -28.13 -1.82 -30.49
N SER A 13 -27.25 -2.06 -31.46
CA SER A 13 -25.98 -2.80 -31.28
C SER A 13 -24.74 -1.88 -31.19
N GLN A 14 -24.90 -0.57 -31.18
CA GLN A 14 -23.81 0.39 -31.09
C GLN A 14 -23.95 1.34 -29.93
N LEU A 15 -22.80 1.83 -29.45
CA LEU A 15 -22.69 2.97 -28.55
C LEU A 15 -22.29 4.17 -29.42
N SER A 16 -23.13 5.20 -29.47
CA SER A 16 -22.96 6.39 -30.32
C SER A 16 -22.71 7.62 -29.46
N VAL A 17 -21.58 8.29 -29.67
CA VAL A 17 -21.21 9.57 -29.03
C VAL A 17 -21.33 10.69 -30.07
N ARG A 18 -21.94 11.80 -29.71
CA ARG A 18 -22.08 12.98 -30.58
C ARG A 18 -21.71 14.25 -29.86
N GLY A 19 -20.80 15.02 -30.46
CA GLY A 19 -20.43 16.34 -30.01
C GLY A 19 -19.67 16.40 -28.71
N ALA A 20 -18.75 15.46 -28.44
CA ALA A 20 -17.93 15.48 -27.23
C ALA A 20 -16.85 16.59 -27.28
N ARG A 21 -16.83 17.46 -26.23
CA ARG A 21 -15.96 18.66 -26.17
C ARG A 21 -15.24 18.78 -24.83
N VAL A 22 -15.23 17.71 -24.04
CA VAL A 22 -14.57 17.71 -22.72
C VAL A 22 -13.06 17.88 -22.89
N HIS A 23 -12.44 18.77 -22.09
CA HIS A 23 -11.02 19.11 -22.12
C HIS A 23 -10.49 19.51 -23.50
N ASN A 24 -9.68 18.65 -24.14
CA ASN A 24 -9.09 18.93 -25.44
C ASN A 24 -9.82 18.22 -26.59
N LEU A 25 -11.00 17.69 -26.39
CA LEU A 25 -11.79 17.06 -27.44
C LEU A 25 -12.42 18.11 -28.38
N HIS A 26 -12.31 17.91 -29.68
CA HIS A 26 -12.80 18.82 -30.72
C HIS A 26 -14.07 18.27 -31.36
N ASN A 27 -15.23 18.38 -30.67
CA ASN A 27 -16.54 18.00 -31.19
C ASN A 27 -16.58 16.58 -31.76
N VAL A 28 -16.09 15.62 -30.95
CA VAL A 28 -15.88 14.22 -31.37
C VAL A 28 -17.22 13.52 -31.58
N ASN A 29 -17.36 12.89 -32.77
CA ASN A 29 -18.44 11.98 -33.10
C ASN A 29 -17.85 10.59 -33.30
N LEU A 30 -18.41 9.57 -32.63
CA LEU A 30 -17.87 8.23 -32.60
C LEU A 30 -18.98 7.20 -32.46
N ASP A 31 -18.91 6.14 -33.25
CA ASP A 31 -19.76 4.95 -33.18
C ASP A 31 -18.86 3.74 -32.92
N ILE A 32 -19.13 2.99 -31.85
CA ILE A 32 -18.40 1.78 -31.47
C ILE A 32 -19.37 0.62 -31.24
N PRO A 33 -18.98 -0.62 -31.58
CA PRO A 33 -19.81 -1.79 -31.36
C PRO A 33 -19.97 -2.09 -29.85
N ARG A 34 -21.15 -2.57 -29.48
CA ARG A 34 -21.39 -3.13 -28.14
C ARG A 34 -20.94 -4.59 -28.08
N ASP A 35 -20.85 -5.11 -26.86
CA ASP A 35 -20.45 -6.50 -26.58
C ASP A 35 -19.12 -6.88 -27.24
N SER A 36 -18.19 -5.93 -27.20
CA SER A 36 -16.91 -5.97 -27.92
C SER A 36 -15.79 -5.44 -27.04
N LEU A 37 -14.56 -5.85 -27.33
CA LEU A 37 -13.34 -5.27 -26.77
C LEU A 37 -12.88 -4.11 -27.68
N VAL A 38 -13.10 -2.88 -27.22
CA VAL A 38 -12.74 -1.65 -27.89
C VAL A 38 -11.49 -1.05 -27.26
N VAL A 39 -10.44 -0.83 -28.03
CA VAL A 39 -9.20 -0.21 -27.53
C VAL A 39 -9.11 1.25 -27.99
N PHE A 40 -8.93 2.17 -27.04
CA PHE A 40 -8.63 3.58 -27.30
C PHE A 40 -7.12 3.77 -27.19
N THR A 41 -6.48 4.16 -28.28
CA THR A 41 -5.04 4.37 -28.39
C THR A 41 -4.71 5.76 -28.93
N GLY A 42 -3.42 6.12 -29.00
CA GLY A 42 -2.90 7.40 -29.48
C GLY A 42 -1.86 8.02 -28.55
N LEU A 43 -1.28 9.15 -28.90
CA LEU A 43 -0.25 9.83 -28.10
C LEU A 43 -0.69 10.14 -26.66
N SER A 44 0.27 10.22 -25.74
CA SER A 44 -0.01 10.73 -24.38
C SER A 44 -0.54 12.17 -24.47
N GLY A 45 -1.68 12.45 -23.78
CA GLY A 45 -2.35 13.74 -23.83
C GLY A 45 -3.16 13.99 -25.10
N SER A 46 -3.44 12.98 -25.95
CA SER A 46 -4.27 13.13 -27.14
C SER A 46 -5.78 13.24 -26.87
N GLY A 47 -6.26 12.95 -25.66
CA GLY A 47 -7.68 13.01 -25.30
C GLY A 47 -8.36 11.66 -25.07
N LYS A 48 -7.62 10.56 -25.07
CA LYS A 48 -8.14 9.19 -24.83
C LYS A 48 -8.93 9.07 -23.55
N SER A 49 -8.32 9.44 -22.42
CA SER A 49 -8.96 9.38 -21.11
C SER A 49 -10.12 10.37 -20.99
N SER A 50 -10.03 11.55 -21.63
CA SER A 50 -11.12 12.52 -21.68
C SER A 50 -12.35 11.96 -22.41
N LEU A 51 -12.17 11.17 -23.46
CA LEU A 51 -13.29 10.52 -24.16
C LEU A 51 -13.81 9.31 -23.38
N ALA A 52 -12.93 8.43 -22.89
CA ALA A 52 -13.31 7.19 -22.22
C ALA A 52 -13.91 7.42 -20.83
N PHE A 53 -13.22 8.20 -19.97
CA PHE A 53 -13.61 8.41 -18.57
C PHE A 53 -14.44 9.66 -18.36
N ASP A 54 -13.94 10.82 -18.81
CA ASP A 54 -14.58 12.11 -18.49
C ASP A 54 -15.83 12.37 -19.36
N THR A 55 -16.03 11.58 -20.43
CA THR A 55 -17.21 11.68 -21.32
C THR A 55 -18.09 10.43 -21.24
N ILE A 56 -17.65 9.28 -21.72
CA ILE A 56 -18.50 8.08 -21.85
C ILE A 56 -18.85 7.51 -20.47
N PHE A 57 -17.84 7.24 -19.64
CA PHE A 57 -18.07 6.70 -18.30
C PHE A 57 -18.85 7.70 -17.43
N ALA A 58 -18.45 8.98 -17.42
CA ALA A 58 -19.09 10.01 -16.61
C ALA A 58 -20.59 10.15 -16.94
N GLU A 59 -20.98 10.14 -18.22
CA GLU A 59 -22.39 10.17 -18.63
C GLU A 59 -23.13 8.89 -18.25
N GLY A 60 -22.49 7.71 -18.38
CA GLY A 60 -23.06 6.43 -17.95
C GLY A 60 -23.33 6.41 -16.46
N GLN A 61 -22.37 6.87 -15.64
CA GLN A 61 -22.51 6.98 -14.21
C GLN A 61 -23.59 7.99 -13.81
N ARG A 62 -23.63 9.17 -14.46
CA ARG A 62 -24.64 10.20 -14.21
C ARG A 62 -26.04 9.64 -14.42
N ARG A 63 -26.32 8.98 -15.56
CA ARG A 63 -27.61 8.37 -15.85
C ARG A 63 -28.00 7.29 -14.85
N TYR A 64 -27.02 6.48 -14.43
CA TYR A 64 -27.26 5.45 -13.42
C TYR A 64 -27.65 6.09 -12.07
N VAL A 65 -26.92 7.11 -11.61
CA VAL A 65 -27.21 7.85 -10.37
C VAL A 65 -28.57 8.55 -10.45
N GLU A 66 -28.91 9.14 -11.59
CA GLU A 66 -30.23 9.77 -11.80
C GLU A 66 -31.38 8.77 -11.76
N SER A 67 -31.15 7.52 -12.12
CA SER A 67 -32.19 6.46 -12.03
C SER A 67 -32.47 5.99 -10.60
N LEU A 68 -31.60 6.33 -9.64
CA LEU A 68 -31.77 5.96 -8.23
C LEU A 68 -32.77 6.85 -7.52
N SER A 69 -33.26 6.40 -6.35
CA SER A 69 -34.17 7.18 -5.51
C SER A 69 -33.56 8.51 -5.06
N ALA A 70 -34.40 9.53 -4.77
CA ALA A 70 -33.95 10.83 -4.30
C ALA A 70 -33.09 10.73 -3.03
N TYR A 71 -33.39 9.76 -2.15
CA TYR A 71 -32.59 9.49 -0.94
C TYR A 71 -31.20 8.98 -1.28
N ALA A 72 -31.05 8.00 -2.18
CA ALA A 72 -29.75 7.49 -2.60
C ALA A 72 -28.90 8.58 -3.30
N ARG A 73 -29.52 9.47 -4.09
CA ARG A 73 -28.83 10.58 -4.76
C ARG A 73 -28.21 11.59 -3.78
N GLN A 74 -28.82 11.82 -2.61
CA GLN A 74 -28.24 12.70 -1.58
C GLN A 74 -26.91 12.20 -1.03
N PHE A 75 -26.69 10.89 -1.04
CA PHE A 75 -25.42 10.28 -0.57
C PHE A 75 -24.35 10.19 -1.65
N LEU A 76 -24.74 10.12 -2.93
CA LEU A 76 -23.80 9.93 -4.05
C LEU A 76 -23.30 11.23 -4.67
N GLY A 77 -23.89 12.38 -4.26
CA GLY A 77 -23.55 13.70 -4.81
C GLY A 77 -24.11 13.93 -6.22
N GLN A 78 -24.03 15.17 -6.68
CA GLN A 78 -24.30 15.50 -8.08
C GLN A 78 -23.06 15.19 -8.92
N VAL A 79 -23.23 14.38 -9.95
CA VAL A 79 -22.21 14.16 -10.99
C VAL A 79 -22.42 15.24 -12.06
N ASP A 80 -21.39 16.03 -12.35
CA ASP A 80 -21.45 17.06 -13.38
C ASP A 80 -21.73 16.42 -14.76
N ARG A 81 -22.56 17.10 -15.56
CA ARG A 81 -22.84 16.66 -16.92
C ARG A 81 -21.61 16.93 -17.78
N PRO A 82 -21.03 15.90 -18.48
CA PRO A 82 -19.96 16.15 -19.42
C PRO A 82 -20.44 17.02 -20.58
N ASP A 83 -19.53 17.80 -21.17
CA ASP A 83 -19.80 18.59 -22.37
C ASP A 83 -19.87 17.68 -23.59
N VAL A 84 -21.08 17.14 -23.82
CA VAL A 84 -21.43 16.26 -24.93
C VAL A 84 -22.88 16.52 -25.33
N ASP A 85 -23.16 16.49 -26.61
CA ASP A 85 -24.54 16.74 -27.09
C ASP A 85 -25.45 15.59 -26.66
N PHE A 86 -25.12 14.35 -27.01
CA PHE A 86 -25.79 13.15 -26.52
C PHE A 86 -24.95 11.89 -26.68
N ILE A 87 -25.26 10.85 -25.88
CA ILE A 87 -24.70 9.51 -26.03
C ILE A 87 -25.86 8.51 -26.01
N GLU A 88 -25.92 7.64 -27.02
CA GLU A 88 -26.89 6.54 -27.13
C GLU A 88 -26.23 5.19 -26.90
N GLY A 89 -27.02 4.18 -26.50
CA GLY A 89 -26.54 2.82 -26.32
C GLY A 89 -25.71 2.55 -25.06
N LEU A 90 -25.73 3.50 -24.09
CA LEU A 90 -25.03 3.33 -22.80
C LEU A 90 -25.66 2.21 -21.96
N SER A 91 -24.83 1.29 -21.49
CA SER A 91 -25.12 0.33 -20.43
C SER A 91 -24.68 0.90 -19.07
N PRO A 92 -25.10 0.29 -17.92
CA PRO A 92 -24.51 0.61 -16.62
C PRO A 92 -22.98 0.55 -16.72
N ALA A 93 -22.31 1.64 -16.30
CA ALA A 93 -20.88 1.78 -16.50
C ALA A 93 -20.09 1.55 -15.21
N VAL A 94 -18.99 0.82 -15.30
CA VAL A 94 -18.02 0.55 -14.22
C VAL A 94 -16.64 0.99 -14.68
N SER A 95 -15.96 1.85 -13.91
CA SER A 95 -14.57 2.21 -14.19
C SER A 95 -13.59 1.41 -13.34
N ILE A 96 -12.48 1.04 -13.95
CA ILE A 96 -11.34 0.39 -13.29
C ILE A 96 -10.10 1.25 -13.57
N ASP A 97 -9.96 2.31 -12.77
CA ASP A 97 -8.86 3.26 -12.87
C ASP A 97 -7.64 2.88 -12.02
N GLN A 98 -6.52 3.52 -12.30
CA GLN A 98 -5.25 3.31 -11.59
C GLN A 98 -5.12 4.18 -10.32
N LYS A 99 -5.85 5.32 -10.25
CA LYS A 99 -5.59 6.39 -9.26
C LYS A 99 -6.12 6.11 -7.85
N SER A 100 -7.09 5.23 -7.68
CA SER A 100 -7.76 4.98 -6.40
C SER A 100 -7.13 3.84 -5.60
N THR A 101 -5.93 4.03 -5.03
CA THR A 101 -5.41 3.11 -4.02
C THR A 101 -6.11 3.37 -2.68
N ASN A 102 -6.75 2.34 -2.13
CA ASN A 102 -7.33 2.42 -0.80
C ASN A 102 -6.22 2.59 0.25
N ARG A 103 -6.15 3.75 0.89
CA ARG A 103 -5.14 4.08 1.91
C ARG A 103 -5.52 3.61 3.32
N ASN A 104 -6.62 2.90 3.47
CA ASN A 104 -7.01 2.38 4.77
C ASN A 104 -6.02 1.29 5.21
N PRO A 105 -5.27 1.47 6.32
CA PRO A 105 -4.26 0.51 6.76
C PRO A 105 -4.85 -0.84 7.19
N ARG A 106 -6.16 -0.89 7.43
CA ARG A 106 -6.88 -2.13 7.77
C ARG A 106 -7.32 -2.93 6.56
N SER A 107 -7.30 -2.35 5.36
CA SER A 107 -7.66 -3.07 4.13
C SER A 107 -6.53 -4.00 3.69
N THR A 108 -6.88 -5.23 3.37
CA THR A 108 -5.97 -6.26 2.83
C THR A 108 -6.50 -6.78 1.49
N VAL A 109 -5.69 -7.51 0.74
CA VAL A 109 -6.12 -8.22 -0.47
C VAL A 109 -7.35 -9.08 -0.16
N GLY A 110 -7.31 -9.84 0.94
CA GLY A 110 -8.42 -10.71 1.35
C GLY A 110 -9.73 -9.97 1.62
N THR A 111 -9.67 -8.75 2.21
CA THR A 111 -10.88 -7.96 2.49
C THR A 111 -11.44 -7.25 1.27
N ILE A 112 -10.58 -6.77 0.35
CA ILE A 112 -11.02 -6.11 -0.89
C ILE A 112 -11.68 -7.10 -1.84
N THR A 113 -11.20 -8.35 -1.85
CA THR A 113 -11.73 -9.42 -2.71
C THR A 113 -12.88 -10.19 -2.06
N GLU A 114 -13.30 -9.82 -0.85
CA GLU A 114 -14.30 -10.50 -0.03
C GLU A 114 -13.93 -11.96 0.33
N ILE A 115 -12.78 -12.47 -0.12
CA ILE A 115 -12.35 -13.84 0.20
C ILE A 115 -12.24 -14.03 1.71
N TYR A 116 -11.75 -13.02 2.43
CA TYR A 116 -11.62 -13.07 3.88
C TYR A 116 -12.97 -13.25 4.59
N ASP A 117 -14.04 -12.66 4.07
CA ASP A 117 -15.38 -12.78 4.65
C ASP A 117 -15.91 -14.22 4.51
N TYR A 118 -15.67 -14.86 3.37
CA TYR A 118 -15.98 -16.28 3.19
C TYR A 118 -15.08 -17.19 4.04
N MET A 119 -13.80 -16.84 4.20
CA MET A 119 -12.89 -17.58 5.09
C MET A 119 -13.35 -17.51 6.55
N ARG A 120 -13.76 -16.33 7.03
CA ARG A 120 -14.33 -16.19 8.38
C ARG A 120 -15.53 -17.08 8.59
N LEU A 121 -16.40 -17.17 7.59
CA LEU A 121 -17.55 -18.06 7.63
C LEU A 121 -17.12 -19.53 7.65
N LEU A 122 -16.13 -19.91 6.85
CA LEU A 122 -15.60 -21.27 6.81
C LEU A 122 -15.01 -21.69 8.17
N TRP A 123 -14.10 -20.88 8.75
CA TRP A 123 -13.49 -21.15 10.06
C TRP A 123 -14.54 -21.18 11.18
N ALA A 124 -15.56 -20.33 11.12
CA ALA A 124 -16.63 -20.34 12.10
C ALA A 124 -17.53 -21.61 12.03
N ARG A 125 -17.61 -22.27 10.88
CA ARG A 125 -18.50 -23.41 10.67
C ARG A 125 -17.86 -24.78 10.81
N ILE A 126 -16.59 -24.91 10.39
CA ILE A 126 -15.86 -26.18 10.42
C ILE A 126 -14.54 -26.10 11.19
N GLY A 127 -14.19 -24.94 11.75
CA GLY A 127 -12.98 -24.78 12.54
C GLY A 127 -13.08 -25.49 13.89
N VAL A 128 -12.01 -26.19 14.26
CA VAL A 128 -11.88 -26.89 15.55
C VAL A 128 -11.09 -25.97 16.51
N PRO A 129 -11.68 -25.55 17.62
CA PRO A 129 -10.98 -24.70 18.58
C PRO A 129 -9.99 -25.51 19.44
N HIS A 130 -8.80 -24.92 19.60
CA HIS A 130 -7.74 -25.45 20.45
C HIS A 130 -7.40 -24.46 21.55
N CYS A 131 -6.81 -24.93 22.63
CA CYS A 131 -6.30 -24.07 23.68
C CYS A 131 -5.05 -23.31 23.16
N ALA A 132 -5.07 -21.97 23.25
CA ALA A 132 -3.94 -21.15 22.82
C ALA A 132 -2.65 -21.39 23.65
N ILE A 133 -2.75 -22.03 24.82
CA ILE A 133 -1.62 -22.28 25.74
C ILE A 133 -1.05 -23.67 25.53
N CYS A 134 -1.86 -24.73 25.55
CA CYS A 134 -1.40 -26.13 25.48
C CYS A 134 -1.67 -26.84 24.15
N GLY A 135 -2.45 -26.25 23.25
CA GLY A 135 -2.79 -26.82 21.95
C GLY A 135 -3.86 -27.92 21.96
N GLU A 136 -4.38 -28.31 23.14
CA GLU A 136 -5.43 -29.31 23.24
C GLU A 136 -6.77 -28.83 22.67
N ILE A 137 -7.57 -29.76 22.15
CA ILE A 137 -8.89 -29.43 21.60
C ILE A 137 -9.82 -28.94 22.70
N ILE A 138 -10.45 -27.79 22.45
CA ILE A 138 -11.46 -27.22 23.35
C ILE A 138 -12.83 -27.71 22.90
N GLN A 139 -13.61 -28.25 23.83
CA GLN A 139 -14.95 -28.73 23.56
C GLN A 139 -15.95 -28.16 24.59
N SER A 140 -17.17 -27.94 24.15
CA SER A 140 -18.30 -27.77 25.07
C SER A 140 -18.86 -29.17 25.39
N GLN A 141 -19.12 -29.40 26.66
CA GLN A 141 -19.67 -30.68 27.10
C GLN A 141 -21.16 -30.50 27.48
N THR A 142 -22.00 -31.36 26.99
CA THR A 142 -23.40 -31.40 27.45
C THR A 142 -23.49 -31.98 28.87
N VAL A 143 -24.52 -31.64 29.61
CA VAL A 143 -24.77 -32.20 30.94
C VAL A 143 -24.67 -33.71 30.95
N GLN A 144 -25.21 -34.37 29.91
CA GLN A 144 -25.16 -35.82 29.77
C GLN A 144 -23.72 -36.34 29.60
N GLN A 145 -22.89 -35.66 28.76
CA GLN A 145 -21.48 -36.05 28.59
C GLN A 145 -20.65 -35.88 29.87
N ILE A 146 -20.93 -34.81 30.63
CA ILE A 146 -20.30 -34.62 31.94
C ILE A 146 -20.72 -35.71 32.92
N ALA A 147 -22.02 -36.03 32.94
CA ALA A 147 -22.55 -37.09 33.80
C ALA A 147 -21.96 -38.45 33.44
N ASP A 148 -21.91 -38.78 32.14
CA ASP A 148 -21.33 -40.03 31.66
C ASP A 148 -19.85 -40.18 32.06
N GLN A 149 -19.04 -39.12 31.91
CA GLN A 149 -17.65 -39.14 32.36
C GLN A 149 -17.50 -39.33 33.87
N LEU A 150 -18.36 -38.68 34.66
CA LEU A 150 -18.33 -38.82 36.11
C LEU A 150 -18.85 -40.21 36.59
N MET A 151 -19.68 -40.86 35.79
CA MET A 151 -20.14 -42.25 36.03
C MET A 151 -19.10 -43.32 35.70
N GLU A 152 -18.08 -43.02 34.92
CA GLU A 152 -16.94 -43.94 34.67
C GLU A 152 -15.98 -44.08 35.85
N MET A 153 -16.17 -43.27 36.90
CA MET A 153 -15.30 -43.32 38.10
C MET A 153 -15.53 -44.60 38.91
N ASP A 154 -14.48 -45.03 39.58
CA ASP A 154 -14.51 -46.18 40.49
C ASP A 154 -15.55 -45.99 41.61
N ALA A 155 -16.30 -47.02 41.89
CA ALA A 155 -17.29 -47.00 42.95
C ALA A 155 -16.65 -46.67 44.32
N GLY A 156 -17.28 -45.75 45.05
CA GLY A 156 -16.85 -45.35 46.39
C GLY A 156 -16.03 -44.05 46.41
N VAL A 157 -15.63 -43.49 45.25
CA VAL A 157 -14.97 -42.16 45.20
C VAL A 157 -15.91 -41.07 45.68
N ARG A 158 -15.41 -40.25 46.64
CA ARG A 158 -16.20 -39.13 47.20
C ARG A 158 -15.85 -37.83 46.53
N TYR A 159 -16.86 -37.13 46.00
CA TYR A 159 -16.67 -35.84 45.34
C TYR A 159 -17.81 -34.86 45.61
N GLN A 160 -17.51 -33.58 45.32
CA GLN A 160 -18.46 -32.47 45.46
C GLN A 160 -18.69 -31.82 44.12
N ILE A 161 -19.93 -31.46 43.80
CA ILE A 161 -20.30 -30.63 42.65
C ILE A 161 -20.36 -29.19 43.15
N LEU A 162 -19.61 -28.32 42.52
CA LEU A 162 -19.50 -26.91 42.90
C LEU A 162 -19.79 -25.98 41.73
N SER A 163 -20.35 -24.82 42.06
CA SER A 163 -20.56 -23.71 41.13
C SER A 163 -19.62 -22.56 41.47
N PRO A 164 -18.63 -22.21 40.65
CA PRO A 164 -17.77 -21.08 40.88
C PRO A 164 -18.47 -19.75 40.57
N VAL A 165 -19.06 -19.13 41.57
CA VAL A 165 -19.83 -17.87 41.46
C VAL A 165 -18.97 -16.62 41.47
N VAL A 166 -17.78 -16.66 42.04
CA VAL A 166 -16.79 -15.59 41.99
C VAL A 166 -15.43 -16.17 41.65
N SER A 167 -14.76 -15.59 40.62
CA SER A 167 -13.39 -15.93 40.27
C SER A 167 -12.52 -14.69 40.22
N GLN A 168 -11.45 -14.64 41.00
CA GLN A 168 -10.40 -13.61 41.01
C GLN A 168 -10.93 -12.17 41.11
N LYS A 169 -12.07 -11.96 41.84
CA LYS A 169 -12.68 -10.64 42.05
C LYS A 169 -12.39 -10.10 43.43
N LYS A 170 -12.17 -8.79 43.55
CA LYS A 170 -12.02 -8.08 44.83
C LYS A 170 -13.40 -7.75 45.36
N GLY A 171 -13.61 -7.94 46.70
CA GLY A 171 -14.86 -7.59 47.37
C GLY A 171 -15.03 -8.31 48.66
N GLU A 172 -16.00 -7.87 49.46
CA GLU A 172 -16.40 -8.49 50.77
C GLU A 172 -17.46 -9.58 50.59
N PHE A 173 -18.21 -9.57 49.50
CA PHE A 173 -19.24 -10.52 49.06
C PHE A 173 -20.31 -10.90 50.09
N VAL A 174 -20.55 -10.01 51.06
CA VAL A 174 -21.53 -10.25 52.14
C VAL A 174 -22.94 -10.48 51.61
N ASP A 175 -23.37 -9.70 50.65
CA ASP A 175 -24.73 -9.83 50.07
C ASP A 175 -24.84 -11.11 49.24
N LEU A 176 -23.80 -11.51 48.51
CA LEU A 176 -23.74 -12.78 47.79
C LEU A 176 -23.91 -13.99 48.73
N PHE A 177 -23.20 -14.00 49.84
CA PHE A 177 -23.36 -15.07 50.83
C PHE A 177 -24.78 -15.17 51.42
N LYS A 178 -25.45 -14.02 51.68
CA LYS A 178 -26.84 -13.97 52.11
C LYS A 178 -27.80 -14.51 51.06
N GLU A 179 -27.59 -14.14 49.79
CA GLU A 179 -28.40 -14.58 48.65
C GLU A 179 -28.28 -16.09 48.45
N LEU A 180 -27.05 -16.63 48.52
CA LEU A 180 -26.81 -18.06 48.42
C LEU A 180 -27.41 -18.87 49.55
N ALA A 181 -27.32 -18.36 50.80
CA ALA A 181 -27.95 -18.98 51.96
C ALA A 181 -29.48 -18.94 51.85
N ALA A 182 -30.07 -17.83 51.36
CA ALA A 182 -31.49 -17.69 51.13
C ALA A 182 -32.00 -18.63 50.01
N SER A 183 -31.16 -18.95 49.03
CA SER A 183 -31.41 -19.90 47.95
C SER A 183 -31.30 -21.37 48.38
N GLY A 184 -31.00 -21.64 49.69
CA GLY A 184 -31.01 -22.98 50.28
C GLY A 184 -29.63 -23.69 50.25
N TYR A 185 -28.57 -23.02 49.83
CA TYR A 185 -27.23 -23.61 49.87
C TYR A 185 -26.66 -23.48 51.28
N SER A 186 -25.96 -24.52 51.76
CA SER A 186 -25.44 -24.57 53.13
C SER A 186 -23.94 -24.35 53.19
N ARG A 187 -23.19 -24.54 52.09
CA ARG A 187 -21.72 -24.56 52.09
C ARG A 187 -21.18 -23.90 50.86
N ALA A 188 -19.97 -23.28 51.00
CA ALA A 188 -19.18 -22.79 49.89
C ALA A 188 -17.69 -23.06 50.14
N MET A 189 -16.92 -23.08 49.08
CA MET A 189 -15.46 -23.04 49.10
C MET A 189 -15.03 -21.60 48.90
N VAL A 190 -14.23 -21.04 49.78
CA VAL A 190 -13.70 -19.68 49.69
C VAL A 190 -12.18 -19.79 49.75
N ASP A 191 -11.49 -19.39 48.70
CA ASP A 191 -10.03 -19.46 48.56
C ASP A 191 -9.47 -20.86 48.93
N GLY A 192 -10.15 -21.93 48.49
CA GLY A 192 -9.79 -23.32 48.73
C GLY A 192 -10.23 -23.87 50.11
N THR A 193 -10.86 -23.06 50.98
CA THR A 193 -11.32 -23.51 52.28
C THR A 193 -12.85 -23.62 52.32
N GLN A 194 -13.35 -24.74 52.79
CA GLN A 194 -14.80 -24.97 52.89
C GLN A 194 -15.36 -24.20 54.09
N ILE A 195 -16.42 -23.45 53.90
CA ILE A 195 -17.14 -22.65 54.90
C ILE A 195 -18.63 -23.04 54.99
N GLN A 196 -19.26 -22.65 56.10
CA GLN A 196 -20.72 -22.69 56.26
C GLN A 196 -21.29 -21.33 55.85
N LEU A 197 -22.31 -21.30 55.00
CA LEU A 197 -22.95 -20.05 54.59
C LEU A 197 -23.77 -19.36 55.66
N ASN A 198 -24.11 -20.06 56.76
CA ASN A 198 -24.74 -19.47 57.93
C ASN A 198 -23.81 -18.53 58.72
N GLU A 199 -22.54 -18.77 58.66
CA GLU A 199 -21.49 -17.99 59.37
C GLU A 199 -20.35 -17.66 58.38
N PRO A 200 -20.62 -16.76 57.41
CA PRO A 200 -19.62 -16.46 56.39
C PRO A 200 -18.43 -15.68 56.97
N PRO A 201 -17.22 -15.95 56.50
CA PRO A 201 -16.02 -15.22 56.91
C PRO A 201 -16.07 -13.77 56.42
N SER A 202 -15.46 -12.86 57.21
CA SER A 202 -15.23 -11.49 56.74
C SER A 202 -14.06 -11.43 55.77
N LEU A 203 -14.36 -11.17 54.47
CA LEU A 203 -13.35 -11.11 53.43
C LEU A 203 -12.77 -9.69 53.32
N LYS A 204 -11.50 -9.61 52.86
CA LYS A 204 -10.80 -8.34 52.69
C LYS A 204 -11.18 -7.71 51.36
N LYS A 205 -11.74 -6.50 51.35
CA LYS A 205 -12.21 -5.77 50.18
C LYS A 205 -11.19 -5.59 49.06
N GLN A 206 -9.87 -5.53 49.39
CA GLN A 206 -8.77 -5.27 48.44
C GLN A 206 -8.09 -6.54 47.94
N VAL A 207 -8.44 -7.71 48.47
CA VAL A 207 -7.88 -9.01 48.06
C VAL A 207 -8.81 -9.63 47.02
N LYS A 208 -8.25 -10.37 46.09
CA LYS A 208 -9.00 -11.17 45.12
C LYS A 208 -9.41 -12.48 45.79
N HIS A 209 -10.65 -12.87 45.61
CA HIS A 209 -11.23 -14.07 46.18
C HIS A 209 -11.81 -14.96 45.08
N ASP A 210 -11.77 -16.28 45.35
CA ASP A 210 -12.44 -17.31 44.58
C ASP A 210 -13.53 -17.94 45.47
N ILE A 211 -14.79 -17.92 45.02
CA ILE A 211 -15.92 -18.47 45.77
C ILE A 211 -16.69 -19.46 44.90
N SER A 212 -16.77 -20.71 45.31
CA SER A 212 -17.55 -21.76 44.66
C SER A 212 -18.60 -22.34 45.64
N VAL A 213 -19.84 -22.38 45.20
CA VAL A 213 -20.96 -22.93 46.02
C VAL A 213 -20.98 -24.42 45.94
N VAL A 214 -21.07 -25.13 47.02
CA VAL A 214 -21.26 -26.60 47.02
C VAL A 214 -22.73 -26.90 46.72
N VAL A 215 -23.01 -27.46 45.57
CA VAL A 215 -24.37 -27.81 45.12
C VAL A 215 -24.74 -29.16 45.63
N ASP A 216 -23.90 -30.17 45.51
CA ASP A 216 -24.14 -31.50 46.00
C ASP A 216 -22.83 -32.21 46.44
N ARG A 217 -22.98 -33.27 47.23
CA ARG A 217 -21.90 -34.14 47.69
C ARG A 217 -22.28 -35.58 47.43
N LEU A 218 -21.52 -36.22 46.56
CA LEU A 218 -21.85 -37.50 45.96
C LEU A 218 -20.75 -38.55 46.23
N VAL A 219 -21.16 -39.81 46.16
CA VAL A 219 -20.27 -40.96 46.22
C VAL A 219 -20.51 -41.74 44.95
N ALA A 220 -19.52 -41.98 44.15
CA ALA A 220 -19.61 -42.71 42.88
C ALA A 220 -20.25 -44.10 43.08
N GLY A 221 -21.24 -44.43 42.22
CA GLY A 221 -21.96 -45.69 42.29
C GLY A 221 -23.01 -45.81 41.15
N PRO A 222 -23.54 -47.03 40.91
CA PRO A 222 -24.32 -47.31 39.71
C PRO A 222 -25.70 -46.61 39.61
N ASP A 223 -26.30 -46.22 40.75
CA ASP A 223 -27.64 -45.64 40.80
C ASP A 223 -27.64 -44.11 40.91
N LEU A 224 -26.54 -43.47 40.58
CA LEU A 224 -26.34 -42.04 40.84
C LEU A 224 -26.76 -41.15 39.68
N LEU A 225 -26.95 -41.67 38.46
CA LEU A 225 -27.08 -40.88 37.22
C LEU A 225 -28.16 -39.76 37.32
N SER A 226 -29.35 -40.07 37.79
CA SER A 226 -30.45 -39.07 37.88
C SER A 226 -30.09 -37.89 38.82
N ARG A 227 -29.57 -38.21 40.03
CA ARG A 227 -29.18 -37.20 41.00
C ARG A 227 -27.99 -36.38 40.53
N LEU A 228 -27.01 -37.03 39.86
CA LEU A 228 -25.84 -36.37 39.29
C LEU A 228 -26.26 -35.41 38.21
N THR A 229 -27.15 -35.81 37.31
CA THR A 229 -27.67 -34.94 36.25
C THR A 229 -28.40 -33.72 36.81
N ASP A 230 -29.28 -33.90 37.79
CA ASP A 230 -30.01 -32.80 38.44
C ASP A 230 -29.04 -31.81 39.14
N SER A 231 -27.99 -32.35 39.80
CA SER A 231 -26.97 -31.54 40.49
C SER A 231 -26.10 -30.77 39.50
N LEU A 232 -25.73 -31.37 38.39
CA LEU A 232 -24.97 -30.71 37.28
C LEU A 232 -25.80 -29.61 36.64
N GLU A 233 -27.07 -29.86 36.31
CA GLU A 233 -27.95 -28.84 35.75
C GLU A 233 -28.11 -27.64 36.70
N THR A 234 -28.25 -27.91 37.99
CA THR A 234 -28.36 -26.86 39.03
C THR A 234 -27.05 -26.06 39.10
N ALA A 235 -25.91 -26.74 39.09
CA ALA A 235 -24.59 -26.10 39.17
C ALA A 235 -24.31 -25.23 37.92
N LEU A 236 -24.62 -25.74 36.72
CA LEU A 236 -24.41 -25.04 35.49
C LEU A 236 -25.30 -23.80 35.32
N LYS A 237 -26.56 -23.86 35.81
CA LYS A 237 -27.47 -22.70 35.81
C LYS A 237 -27.00 -21.57 36.70
N LEU A 238 -26.36 -21.87 37.84
CA LEU A 238 -25.82 -20.83 38.75
C LEU A 238 -24.67 -20.02 38.19
N THR A 239 -23.88 -20.58 37.31
CA THR A 239 -22.61 -20.00 36.82
C THR A 239 -22.60 -19.76 35.31
N ASP A 240 -23.78 -19.80 34.66
CA ASP A 240 -23.90 -19.62 33.22
C ASP A 240 -23.02 -20.62 32.43
N GLY A 241 -23.05 -21.90 32.86
CA GLY A 241 -22.46 -23.02 32.15
C GLY A 241 -21.10 -23.53 32.62
N LEU A 242 -20.68 -23.23 33.86
CA LEU A 242 -19.43 -23.73 34.43
C LEU A 242 -19.69 -24.55 35.70
N VAL A 243 -19.10 -25.73 35.81
CA VAL A 243 -19.16 -26.55 37.00
C VAL A 243 -17.79 -27.08 37.39
N GLN A 244 -17.51 -27.17 38.66
CA GLN A 244 -16.29 -27.76 39.20
C GLN A 244 -16.61 -29.00 40.02
N VAL A 245 -15.76 -29.99 39.89
CA VAL A 245 -15.79 -31.22 40.72
C VAL A 245 -14.57 -31.22 41.60
N ASN A 246 -14.78 -31.36 42.92
CA ASN A 246 -13.72 -31.50 43.90
C ASN A 246 -13.72 -32.92 44.44
N TYR A 247 -12.60 -33.64 44.27
CA TYR A 247 -12.41 -34.99 44.81
C TYR A 247 -11.91 -34.88 46.25
N VAL A 248 -12.76 -35.31 47.21
CA VAL A 248 -12.54 -35.08 48.64
C VAL A 248 -11.31 -35.83 49.19
N ASP A 249 -10.94 -36.91 48.55
CA ASP A 249 -9.83 -37.78 48.97
C ASP A 249 -8.50 -37.51 48.29
N LEU A 250 -8.44 -36.44 47.43
CA LEU A 250 -7.24 -36.00 46.74
C LEU A 250 -6.80 -34.62 47.24
N GLU A 251 -5.53 -34.31 47.15
CA GLU A 251 -4.95 -33.01 47.51
C GLU A 251 -4.26 -32.35 46.32
N GLY A 252 -4.13 -31.03 46.34
CA GLY A 252 -3.49 -30.27 45.27
C GLY A 252 -4.36 -30.06 44.06
N ASP A 253 -3.75 -29.85 42.90
CA ASP A 253 -4.42 -29.58 41.63
C ASP A 253 -5.22 -30.79 41.12
N ASP A 254 -4.78 -32.01 41.43
CA ASP A 254 -5.44 -33.26 41.05
C ASP A 254 -6.79 -33.46 41.75
N ALA A 255 -7.06 -32.73 42.84
CA ALA A 255 -8.32 -32.72 43.54
C ALA A 255 -9.44 -31.96 42.81
N TRP A 256 -9.12 -31.23 41.74
CA TRP A 256 -10.07 -30.33 41.09
C TRP A 256 -10.19 -30.65 39.59
N GLN A 257 -11.42 -30.75 39.10
CA GLN A 257 -11.74 -30.90 37.67
C GLN A 257 -12.85 -29.93 37.29
N SER A 258 -12.65 -29.16 36.23
CA SER A 258 -13.65 -28.22 35.73
C SER A 258 -14.30 -28.75 34.46
N TYR A 259 -15.62 -28.59 34.37
CA TYR A 259 -16.41 -28.91 33.19
C TYR A 259 -17.22 -27.71 32.78
N SER A 260 -17.52 -27.58 31.51
CA SER A 260 -18.27 -26.43 31.00
C SER A 260 -19.18 -26.79 29.84
N GLU A 261 -20.37 -26.24 29.84
CA GLU A 261 -21.26 -26.21 28.67
C GLU A 261 -20.72 -25.24 27.61
N LYS A 262 -19.82 -24.29 28.02
CA LYS A 262 -19.08 -23.44 27.14
C LYS A 262 -17.72 -24.07 26.81
N LEU A 263 -17.06 -23.52 25.81
CA LEU A 263 -15.72 -23.97 25.39
C LEU A 263 -14.72 -23.93 26.56
N SER A 264 -14.15 -25.05 26.93
CA SER A 264 -13.17 -25.16 28.02
C SER A 264 -11.96 -26.03 27.65
N CYS A 265 -10.79 -25.70 28.23
CA CYS A 265 -9.59 -26.49 28.04
C CYS A 265 -9.55 -27.67 29.02
N PRO A 266 -9.22 -28.89 28.58
CA PRO A 266 -9.08 -30.05 29.47
C PRO A 266 -8.03 -29.86 30.57
N ASN A 267 -7.00 -29.04 30.33
CA ASN A 267 -5.92 -28.73 31.26
C ASN A 267 -6.20 -27.47 32.12
N ASN A 268 -7.45 -27.04 32.25
CA ASN A 268 -7.89 -25.90 33.05
C ASN A 268 -7.24 -24.56 32.72
N HIS A 269 -6.71 -24.38 31.52
CA HIS A 269 -6.23 -23.08 31.08
C HIS A 269 -7.40 -22.13 30.83
N PRO A 270 -7.26 -20.83 31.11
CA PRO A 270 -8.31 -19.85 30.88
C PRO A 270 -8.62 -19.75 29.39
N VAL A 271 -9.88 -20.01 29.02
CA VAL A 271 -10.37 -19.89 27.64
C VAL A 271 -11.17 -18.59 27.54
N GLN A 272 -10.72 -17.67 26.69
CA GLN A 272 -11.40 -16.40 26.45
C GLN A 272 -12.34 -16.47 25.24
N LEU A 273 -12.39 -17.60 24.53
CA LEU A 273 -13.25 -17.81 23.39
C LEU A 273 -14.64 -18.29 23.87
N THR A 274 -15.64 -17.41 23.83
CA THR A 274 -17.00 -17.73 24.31
C THR A 274 -17.88 -18.31 23.21
N GLU A 275 -17.74 -17.82 21.99
CA GLU A 275 -18.53 -18.24 20.81
C GLU A 275 -17.67 -18.19 19.55
N ILE A 276 -17.89 -19.16 18.66
CA ILE A 276 -17.21 -19.22 17.36
C ILE A 276 -18.18 -18.73 16.28
N GLU A 277 -18.12 -17.43 16.01
CA GLU A 277 -18.91 -16.77 14.98
C GLU A 277 -18.01 -16.10 13.94
N PRO A 278 -18.52 -15.76 12.75
CA PRO A 278 -17.71 -15.04 11.74
C PRO A 278 -17.10 -13.72 12.23
N ARG A 279 -17.79 -13.02 13.18
CA ARG A 279 -17.25 -11.78 13.80
C ARG A 279 -16.02 -12.02 14.67
N THR A 280 -15.87 -13.22 15.25
CA THR A 280 -14.72 -13.61 16.06
C THR A 280 -13.41 -13.59 15.27
N PHE A 281 -13.48 -13.87 13.97
CA PHE A 281 -12.33 -13.84 13.06
C PHE A 281 -12.11 -12.47 12.41
N SER A 282 -12.81 -11.42 12.84
CA SER A 282 -12.65 -10.08 12.26
C SER A 282 -11.56 -9.28 13.00
N PHE A 283 -10.50 -8.92 12.31
CA PHE A 283 -9.49 -8.01 12.85
C PHE A 283 -9.96 -6.53 12.87
N ASN A 284 -11.13 -6.22 12.30
CA ASN A 284 -11.76 -4.89 12.35
C ASN A 284 -12.75 -4.75 13.52
N ALA A 285 -13.00 -5.84 14.25
CA ALA A 285 -13.92 -5.86 15.38
C ALA A 285 -13.15 -6.21 16.69
N PRO A 286 -13.53 -5.64 17.83
CA PRO A 286 -12.84 -5.89 19.10
C PRO A 286 -12.84 -7.35 19.55
N PHE A 287 -13.79 -8.14 19.04
CA PHE A 287 -13.91 -9.57 19.35
C PHE A 287 -12.72 -10.39 18.87
N GLY A 288 -12.20 -10.10 17.65
CA GLY A 288 -11.10 -10.85 17.06
C GLY A 288 -9.78 -10.08 16.96
N ALA A 289 -9.84 -8.75 16.97
CA ALA A 289 -8.66 -7.90 16.81
C ALA A 289 -7.66 -8.05 17.96
N CYS A 290 -6.38 -8.16 17.61
CA CYS A 290 -5.30 -8.07 18.58
C CYS A 290 -5.40 -6.76 19.37
N PRO A 291 -5.46 -6.78 20.72
CA PRO A 291 -5.66 -5.57 21.53
C PRO A 291 -4.49 -4.60 21.44
N GLU A 292 -3.26 -5.09 21.28
CA GLU A 292 -2.04 -4.27 21.22
C GLU A 292 -1.99 -3.39 19.98
N CYS A 293 -2.24 -3.96 18.79
CA CYS A 293 -2.22 -3.21 17.53
C CYS A 293 -3.61 -2.81 17.03
N SER A 294 -4.66 -3.09 17.77
CA SER A 294 -6.06 -2.83 17.38
C SER A 294 -6.40 -3.36 15.98
N GLY A 295 -5.85 -4.54 15.62
CA GLY A 295 -6.08 -5.20 14.34
C GLY A 295 -5.26 -4.65 13.17
N LEU A 296 -4.28 -3.78 13.40
CA LEU A 296 -3.39 -3.28 12.36
C LEU A 296 -2.31 -4.29 11.94
N GLY A 297 -1.90 -5.17 12.86
CA GLY A 297 -0.82 -6.14 12.64
C GLY A 297 0.57 -5.55 12.78
N THR A 298 0.70 -4.23 12.79
CA THR A 298 1.95 -3.50 12.88
C THR A 298 1.86 -2.40 13.92
N ARG A 299 3.01 -1.92 14.39
CA ARG A 299 3.12 -0.70 15.19
C ARG A 299 4.32 0.12 14.76
N MET A 300 4.24 1.43 14.98
CA MET A 300 5.40 2.30 14.84
C MET A 300 6.31 2.11 16.05
N SER A 301 7.56 1.75 15.81
CA SER A 301 8.58 1.59 16.82
C SER A 301 9.81 2.39 16.44
N VAL A 302 10.47 2.97 17.43
CA VAL A 302 11.74 3.69 17.22
C VAL A 302 12.80 2.70 16.75
N ASP A 303 13.51 3.07 15.69
CA ASP A 303 14.64 2.31 15.16
C ASP A 303 15.94 2.92 15.69
N GLU A 304 16.65 2.18 16.52
CA GLU A 304 17.90 2.65 17.16
C GLU A 304 18.97 3.00 16.11
N ASP A 305 19.02 2.30 14.97
CA ASP A 305 19.96 2.58 13.90
C ASP A 305 19.72 3.95 13.22
N LEU A 306 18.45 4.42 13.21
CA LEU A 306 18.09 5.73 12.69
C LEU A 306 18.40 6.88 13.67
N LEU A 307 18.63 6.56 14.94
CA LEU A 307 18.98 7.55 15.98
C LEU A 307 20.47 7.91 15.96
N LEU A 308 21.31 7.09 15.36
CA LEU A 308 22.75 7.22 15.38
C LEU A 308 23.28 7.72 14.03
N GLY A 309 24.28 8.59 14.11
CA GLY A 309 25.12 9.02 13.00
C GLY A 309 26.30 8.06 12.75
N ASP A 310 27.43 8.60 12.33
CA ASP A 310 28.66 7.85 12.13
C ASP A 310 29.14 7.27 13.49
N PRO A 311 29.26 5.93 13.63
CA PRO A 311 29.72 5.32 14.90
C PRO A 311 31.15 5.67 15.28
N ASP A 312 31.95 6.25 14.39
CA ASP A 312 33.26 6.81 14.68
C ASP A 312 33.22 8.15 15.41
N LEU A 313 32.06 8.83 15.40
CA LEU A 313 31.83 10.02 16.19
C LEU A 313 31.50 9.69 17.65
N SER A 314 31.83 10.61 18.54
CA SER A 314 31.44 10.55 19.94
C SER A 314 30.09 11.25 20.20
N ILE A 315 29.55 11.09 21.42
CA ILE A 315 28.32 11.79 21.83
C ILE A 315 28.51 13.31 21.78
N ALA A 316 29.69 13.81 22.20
CA ALA A 316 30.04 15.23 22.13
C ALA A 316 30.14 15.77 20.71
N GLU A 317 30.51 14.93 19.75
CA GLU A 317 30.57 15.27 18.31
C GLU A 317 29.22 15.08 17.61
N GLY A 318 28.19 14.59 18.32
CA GLY A 318 26.83 14.56 17.83
C GLY A 318 26.41 13.25 17.15
N VAL A 319 26.96 12.13 17.56
CA VAL A 319 26.53 10.80 17.06
C VAL A 319 25.03 10.54 17.29
N VAL A 320 24.42 11.11 18.34
CA VAL A 320 22.99 10.99 18.63
C VAL A 320 22.23 12.10 17.89
N LEU A 321 21.66 11.73 16.76
CA LEU A 321 21.08 12.67 15.80
C LEU A 321 19.87 13.47 16.29
N PRO A 322 18.90 12.88 17.04
CA PRO A 322 17.74 13.64 17.50
C PRO A 322 18.04 14.86 18.33
N TRP A 323 19.11 14.83 19.10
CA TRP A 323 19.50 15.95 19.96
C TRP A 323 20.30 17.01 19.21
N THR A 324 21.07 16.63 18.19
CA THR A 324 21.93 17.55 17.42
C THR A 324 21.18 18.32 16.34
N THR A 325 20.12 17.75 15.79
CA THR A 325 19.36 18.35 14.68
C THR A 325 18.35 19.41 15.10
N GLN A 326 18.11 19.61 16.40
CA GLN A 326 17.07 20.51 16.94
C GLN A 326 17.55 21.87 17.46
N GLY A 327 18.79 22.17 17.29
CA GLY A 327 19.38 23.45 17.69
C GLY A 327 20.21 23.38 18.98
N LYS A 328 21.10 24.37 19.12
CA LYS A 328 22.14 24.39 20.17
C LYS A 328 21.60 24.31 21.60
N GLY A 329 20.42 24.87 21.87
CA GLY A 329 19.86 24.89 23.22
C GLY A 329 19.43 23.53 23.77
N LEU A 330 18.80 22.70 22.94
CA LEU A 330 18.36 21.36 23.31
C LEU A 330 19.56 20.42 23.51
N PHE A 331 20.55 20.52 22.64
CA PHE A 331 21.79 19.76 22.75
C PHE A 331 22.50 20.06 24.08
N GLN A 332 22.65 21.34 24.45
CA GLN A 332 23.26 21.76 25.73
C GLN A 332 22.51 21.25 26.97
N TYR A 333 21.19 21.11 26.88
CA TYR A 333 20.40 20.52 27.97
C TYR A 333 20.70 19.02 28.15
N TYR A 334 20.65 18.25 27.06
CA TYR A 334 20.95 16.82 27.11
C TYR A 334 22.42 16.54 27.40
N GLU A 335 23.36 17.39 26.93
CA GLU A 335 24.77 17.29 27.24
C GLU A 335 25.02 17.32 28.77
N LYS A 336 24.35 18.19 29.53
CA LYS A 336 24.44 18.22 30.99
C LYS A 336 23.88 16.98 31.66
N LEU A 337 22.79 16.42 31.17
CA LEU A 337 22.25 15.15 31.66
C LEU A 337 23.21 14.00 31.38
N LEU A 338 23.79 13.97 30.17
CA LEU A 338 24.78 12.98 29.77
C LEU A 338 26.10 13.10 30.54
N ASP A 339 26.52 14.31 30.91
CA ASP A 339 27.65 14.53 31.84
C ASP A 339 27.40 13.91 33.22
N GLY A 340 26.15 13.94 33.69
CA GLY A 340 25.73 13.23 34.89
C GLY A 340 25.88 11.72 34.75
N LEU A 341 25.26 11.17 33.68
CA LEU A 341 25.31 9.75 33.34
C LEU A 341 26.75 9.24 33.12
N ALA A 342 27.58 10.06 32.47
CA ALA A 342 29.00 9.76 32.21
C ALA A 342 29.84 9.63 33.48
N ARG A 343 29.51 10.40 34.50
CA ARG A 343 30.15 10.27 35.83
C ARG A 343 29.72 8.99 36.56
N ASP A 344 28.43 8.67 36.48
CA ASP A 344 27.86 7.51 37.17
C ASP A 344 28.36 6.20 36.55
N LEU A 345 28.36 6.12 35.19
CA LEU A 345 28.82 4.95 34.41
C LEU A 345 30.33 5.00 34.04
N LYS A 346 31.08 6.02 34.49
CA LYS A 346 32.53 6.17 34.34
C LYS A 346 33.01 6.15 32.87
N PHE A 347 32.32 6.78 31.96
CA PHE A 347 32.76 6.95 30.56
C PHE A 347 33.01 8.43 30.23
N LYS A 348 33.55 8.71 29.01
CA LYS A 348 33.76 10.07 28.52
C LYS A 348 32.87 10.35 27.33
N LEU A 349 32.22 11.48 27.28
CA LEU A 349 31.36 11.91 26.16
C LEU A 349 32.14 12.05 24.82
N THR A 350 33.48 12.18 24.89
CA THR A 350 34.39 12.24 23.75
C THR A 350 34.85 10.86 23.25
N THR A 351 34.39 9.76 23.88
CA THR A 351 34.71 8.41 23.41
C THR A 351 33.84 8.09 22.17
N PRO A 352 34.43 7.61 21.05
CA PRO A 352 33.69 7.17 19.88
C PRO A 352 32.62 6.13 20.26
N TRP A 353 31.42 6.25 19.67
CA TRP A 353 30.27 5.42 20.00
C TRP A 353 30.57 3.91 19.92
N LYS A 354 31.29 3.51 18.88
CA LYS A 354 31.70 2.10 18.70
C LYS A 354 32.59 1.52 19.80
N LYS A 355 33.27 2.39 20.59
CA LYS A 355 34.15 1.99 21.69
C LYS A 355 33.46 2.03 23.06
N LEU A 356 32.23 2.52 23.14
CA LEU A 356 31.45 2.50 24.37
C LEU A 356 31.02 1.07 24.70
N SER A 357 30.91 0.74 25.98
CA SER A 357 30.37 -0.56 26.44
C SER A 357 28.89 -0.67 26.09
N ASP A 358 28.36 -1.90 25.97
CA ASP A 358 26.95 -2.13 25.69
C ASP A 358 26.05 -1.57 26.78
N GLU A 359 26.49 -1.63 28.06
CA GLU A 359 25.80 -1.01 29.20
C GLU A 359 25.61 0.49 29.01
N VAL A 360 26.68 1.21 28.67
CA VAL A 360 26.62 2.66 28.40
C VAL A 360 25.72 2.96 27.18
N ARG A 361 25.83 2.21 26.08
CA ARG A 361 24.99 2.37 24.91
C ARG A 361 23.52 2.18 25.24
N THR A 362 23.20 1.11 25.98
CA THR A 362 21.83 0.83 26.43
C THR A 362 21.30 1.92 27.35
N ALA A 363 22.10 2.39 28.30
CA ALA A 363 21.73 3.49 29.21
C ALA A 363 21.45 4.80 28.45
N VAL A 364 22.25 5.16 27.46
CA VAL A 364 22.02 6.36 26.63
C VAL A 364 20.77 6.19 25.76
N MET A 365 20.54 5.01 25.20
CA MET A 365 19.41 4.78 24.31
C MET A 365 18.08 4.63 25.04
N ARG A 366 18.03 3.87 26.16
CA ARG A 366 16.77 3.49 26.83
C ARG A 366 16.54 4.17 28.18
N GLY A 367 17.60 4.74 28.79
CA GLY A 367 17.50 5.49 30.05
C GLY A 367 17.28 4.66 31.30
N ASP A 368 16.75 3.47 31.27
CA ASP A 368 16.51 2.46 32.30
C ASP A 368 16.38 3.02 33.75
N ASN A 369 15.56 4.06 33.93
CA ASN A 369 15.31 4.73 35.23
C ASN A 369 16.55 5.33 35.91
N PHE A 370 17.59 5.68 35.20
CA PHE A 370 18.73 6.39 35.77
C PHE A 370 18.34 7.76 36.29
N GLU A 371 18.57 7.99 37.59
CA GLU A 371 18.55 9.31 38.21
C GLU A 371 19.94 9.93 38.16
N VAL A 372 20.11 10.95 37.32
CA VAL A 372 21.40 11.63 37.16
C VAL A 372 21.46 12.94 37.98
N LYS A 373 22.59 13.15 38.63
CA LYS A 373 22.85 14.40 39.34
C LYS A 373 23.47 15.44 38.38
N VAL A 374 22.65 16.41 37.98
CA VAL A 374 23.08 17.50 37.10
C VAL A 374 23.73 18.59 37.92
N LYS A 375 24.96 18.96 37.56
CA LYS A 375 25.68 20.10 38.18
C LYS A 375 25.82 21.22 37.12
N TRP A 376 25.55 22.46 37.55
CA TRP A 376 25.70 23.62 36.68
C TRP A 376 26.11 24.86 37.49
N LYS A 377 26.81 25.81 36.87
CA LYS A 377 27.14 27.10 37.49
C LYS A 377 26.15 28.17 37.02
N ASN A 378 25.54 28.87 37.97
CA ASN A 378 24.68 30.00 37.66
C ASN A 378 25.53 31.19 37.17
N ARG A 379 24.89 32.29 36.69
CA ARG A 379 25.55 33.50 36.20
C ARG A 379 26.47 34.20 37.27
N TYR A 380 26.34 33.82 38.55
CA TYR A 380 27.14 34.35 39.66
C TYR A 380 28.24 33.37 40.08
N GLY A 381 28.52 32.31 39.33
CA GLY A 381 29.58 31.33 39.60
C GLY A 381 29.30 30.32 40.69
N ARG A 382 28.08 30.32 41.30
CA ARG A 382 27.69 29.36 42.34
C ARG A 382 27.31 28.03 41.68
N GLU A 383 27.83 26.93 42.22
CA GLU A 383 27.44 25.59 41.81
C GLU A 383 26.06 25.28 42.35
N MET A 384 25.20 24.89 41.42
CA MET A 384 23.86 24.37 41.67
C MET A 384 23.80 22.91 41.23
N SER A 385 23.04 22.09 41.92
CA SER A 385 22.81 20.71 41.53
C SER A 385 21.36 20.34 41.75
N TYR A 386 20.81 19.53 40.82
CA TYR A 386 19.52 18.90 40.99
C TYR A 386 19.60 17.47 40.47
N THR A 387 18.71 16.61 40.92
CA THR A 387 18.58 15.24 40.43
C THR A 387 17.45 15.23 39.41
N SER A 388 17.67 14.61 38.25
CA SER A 388 16.69 14.47 37.18
C SER A 388 16.76 13.05 36.64
N GLY A 389 15.60 12.49 36.28
CA GLY A 389 15.54 11.24 35.52
C GLY A 389 16.11 11.42 34.11
N PHE A 390 16.86 10.46 33.66
CA PHE A 390 17.35 10.39 32.29
C PHE A 390 16.49 9.37 31.51
N GLU A 391 15.63 9.87 30.66
CA GLU A 391 14.65 9.05 29.91
C GLU A 391 15.25 8.21 28.77
N GLY A 392 16.47 8.54 28.28
CA GLY A 392 17.05 7.94 27.08
C GLY A 392 16.49 8.47 25.76
N VAL A 393 17.18 8.14 24.67
CA VAL A 393 16.82 8.65 23.32
C VAL A 393 15.53 8.01 22.80
N VAL A 394 15.36 6.71 22.97
CA VAL A 394 14.19 5.95 22.46
C VAL A 394 12.90 6.43 23.08
N PRO A 395 12.73 6.44 24.42
CA PRO A 395 11.52 6.97 25.06
C PRO A 395 11.28 8.44 24.77
N TYR A 396 12.36 9.24 24.63
CA TYR A 396 12.24 10.65 24.21
C TYR A 396 11.54 10.77 22.85
N ILE A 397 11.97 10.01 21.83
CA ILE A 397 11.38 10.05 20.50
C ILE A 397 9.94 9.53 20.50
N GLU A 398 9.66 8.43 21.20
CA GLU A 398 8.30 7.89 21.34
C GLU A 398 7.35 8.94 21.93
N ARG A 399 7.77 9.60 23.01
CA ARG A 399 6.99 10.67 23.65
C ARG A 399 6.77 11.85 22.71
N GLN A 400 7.82 12.31 22.01
CA GLN A 400 7.71 13.41 21.05
C GLN A 400 6.78 13.10 19.87
N PHE A 401 6.80 11.87 19.38
CA PHE A 401 5.93 11.43 18.31
C PHE A 401 4.46 11.36 18.76
N LEU A 402 4.20 10.85 19.96
CA LEU A 402 2.85 10.76 20.54
C LEU A 402 2.27 12.13 20.88
N GLN A 403 3.10 13.08 21.33
CA GLN A 403 2.71 14.43 21.71
C GLN A 403 2.74 15.43 20.54
N ALA A 404 3.00 14.98 19.32
CA ALA A 404 3.07 15.86 18.14
C ALA A 404 1.67 16.38 17.77
N ASP A 405 1.45 17.70 17.92
CA ASP A 405 0.19 18.38 17.62
C ASP A 405 -0.01 18.69 16.14
N THR A 406 1.07 18.74 15.36
CA THR A 406 1.02 19.07 13.93
C THR A 406 1.55 17.92 13.06
N ASP A 407 1.01 17.80 11.84
CA ASP A 407 1.48 16.80 10.87
C ASP A 407 2.97 16.96 10.55
N SER A 408 3.47 18.21 10.50
CA SER A 408 4.88 18.48 10.27
C SER A 408 5.78 17.97 11.41
N GLN A 409 5.36 18.13 12.66
CA GLN A 409 6.07 17.57 13.82
C GLN A 409 6.00 16.04 13.81
N ARG A 410 4.82 15.47 13.55
CA ARG A 410 4.62 14.02 13.46
C ARG A 410 5.48 13.41 12.35
N GLN A 411 5.55 14.04 11.18
CA GLN A 411 6.42 13.62 10.08
C GLN A 411 7.90 13.67 10.47
N ARG A 412 8.34 14.74 11.13
CA ARG A 412 9.73 14.91 11.56
C ARG A 412 10.17 13.83 12.56
N TRP A 413 9.35 13.55 13.57
CA TRP A 413 9.66 12.51 14.54
C TRP A 413 9.49 11.12 13.96
N GLY A 414 8.55 10.95 13.01
CA GLY A 414 8.34 9.72 12.26
C GLY A 414 9.54 9.26 11.43
N GLU A 415 10.50 10.15 11.11
CA GLU A 415 11.75 9.79 10.43
C GLU A 415 12.65 8.84 11.24
N TYR A 416 12.46 8.79 12.57
CA TYR A 416 13.19 7.90 13.48
C TYR A 416 12.41 6.62 13.82
N LEU A 417 11.19 6.49 13.33
CA LEU A 417 10.34 5.33 13.57
C LEU A 417 10.25 4.45 12.32
N ARG A 418 10.08 3.19 12.56
CA ARG A 418 9.79 2.21 11.53
C ARG A 418 8.54 1.42 11.91
N GLU A 419 7.80 1.01 10.91
CA GLU A 419 6.69 0.10 11.06
C GLU A 419 7.25 -1.33 11.25
N VAL A 420 6.96 -1.94 12.39
CA VAL A 420 7.38 -3.31 12.73
C VAL A 420 6.15 -4.18 12.98
N ALA A 421 6.29 -5.48 12.78
CA ALA A 421 5.25 -6.43 13.16
C ALA A 421 4.88 -6.28 14.65
N CYS A 422 3.61 -6.37 14.96
CA CYS A 422 3.14 -6.29 16.35
C CYS A 422 3.72 -7.47 17.14
N PRO A 423 4.39 -7.24 18.28
CA PRO A 423 5.05 -8.30 19.04
C PRO A 423 4.09 -9.31 19.69
N VAL A 424 2.81 -8.96 19.82
CA VAL A 424 1.79 -9.85 20.41
C VAL A 424 1.17 -10.77 19.37
N CYS A 425 0.86 -10.26 18.16
CA CYS A 425 0.21 -11.06 17.12
C CYS A 425 1.12 -11.40 15.94
N ASP A 426 2.38 -10.99 15.97
CA ASP A 426 3.37 -11.22 14.90
C ASP A 426 2.82 -10.93 13.47
N GLY A 427 2.11 -9.82 13.35
CA GLY A 427 1.54 -9.37 12.08
C GLY A 427 0.21 -10.02 11.69
N THR A 428 -0.30 -11.02 12.42
CA THR A 428 -1.55 -11.74 12.09
C THR A 428 -2.81 -10.92 12.29
N ARG A 429 -2.75 -9.82 13.06
CA ARG A 429 -3.85 -8.89 13.39
C ARG A 429 -4.90 -9.44 14.36
N LEU A 430 -4.87 -10.73 14.69
CA LEU A 430 -5.87 -11.44 15.48
C LEU A 430 -5.34 -11.79 16.87
N LYS A 431 -6.27 -12.07 17.79
CA LYS A 431 -5.96 -12.59 19.12
C LYS A 431 -5.42 -14.02 19.04
N PRO A 432 -4.54 -14.44 19.98
CA PRO A 432 -4.03 -15.83 20.03
C PRO A 432 -5.14 -16.88 20.09
N GLU A 433 -6.22 -16.61 20.83
CA GLU A 433 -7.33 -17.54 20.98
C GLU A 433 -8.10 -17.74 19.67
N VAL A 434 -8.18 -16.72 18.83
CA VAL A 434 -8.79 -16.79 17.49
C VAL A 434 -7.91 -17.58 16.53
N LEU A 435 -6.58 -17.41 16.64
CA LEU A 435 -5.60 -18.15 15.86
C LEU A 435 -5.56 -19.64 16.22
N ALA A 436 -5.99 -20.01 17.43
CA ALA A 436 -6.08 -21.38 17.89
C ALA A 436 -7.31 -22.13 17.35
N VAL A 437 -8.17 -21.47 16.55
CA VAL A 437 -9.23 -22.18 15.81
C VAL A 437 -8.68 -22.64 14.47
N LEU A 438 -8.57 -23.95 14.28
CA LEU A 438 -7.87 -24.55 13.15
C LEU A 438 -8.83 -25.27 12.17
N VAL A 439 -8.53 -25.18 10.90
CA VAL A 439 -9.09 -26.01 9.83
C VAL A 439 -7.91 -26.78 9.23
N HIS A 440 -7.91 -28.12 9.34
CA HIS A 440 -6.77 -28.95 8.93
C HIS A 440 -5.43 -28.41 9.44
N GLU A 441 -5.32 -28.22 10.76
CA GLU A 441 -4.11 -27.75 11.48
C GLU A 441 -3.64 -26.35 11.07
N LYS A 442 -4.44 -25.58 10.34
CA LYS A 442 -4.11 -24.22 9.89
C LYS A 442 -5.09 -23.19 10.45
N SER A 443 -4.53 -22.13 11.01
CA SER A 443 -5.31 -20.94 11.37
C SER A 443 -5.74 -20.16 10.13
N ILE A 444 -6.71 -19.29 10.26
CA ILE A 444 -7.11 -18.37 9.19
C ILE A 444 -5.94 -17.47 8.75
N ALA A 445 -5.10 -17.07 9.68
CA ALA A 445 -3.94 -16.22 9.39
C ALA A 445 -2.86 -16.96 8.60
N ASP A 446 -2.62 -18.25 8.90
CA ASP A 446 -1.65 -19.06 8.14
C ASP A 446 -2.00 -19.10 6.66
N ILE A 447 -3.30 -19.30 6.35
CA ILE A 447 -3.75 -19.33 4.95
C ILE A 447 -3.68 -17.95 4.31
N CYS A 448 -3.98 -16.88 5.06
CA CYS A 448 -3.87 -15.51 4.55
C CYS A 448 -2.42 -15.11 4.22
N GLN A 449 -1.44 -15.71 4.88
CA GLN A 449 -0.02 -15.45 4.62
C GLN A 449 0.53 -16.22 3.41
N LEU A 450 -0.13 -17.32 3.01
CA LEU A 450 0.25 -18.08 1.81
C LEU A 450 0.13 -17.21 0.55
N SER A 451 0.88 -17.57 -0.50
CA SER A 451 0.61 -17.04 -1.83
C SER A 451 -0.80 -17.44 -2.29
N LEU A 452 -1.44 -16.64 -3.15
CA LEU A 452 -2.78 -16.97 -3.69
C LEU A 452 -2.78 -18.34 -4.36
N ALA A 453 -1.68 -18.71 -5.03
CA ALA A 453 -1.53 -20.05 -5.63
C ALA A 453 -1.51 -21.15 -4.57
N ASP A 454 -0.74 -20.99 -3.51
CA ASP A 454 -0.66 -21.98 -2.43
C ASP A 454 -1.96 -22.04 -1.62
N ALA A 455 -2.60 -20.88 -1.38
CA ALA A 455 -3.91 -20.83 -0.73
C ALA A 455 -4.99 -21.57 -1.55
N ARG A 456 -4.96 -21.42 -2.88
CA ARG A 456 -5.86 -22.14 -3.78
C ARG A 456 -5.61 -23.64 -3.73
N GLN A 457 -4.33 -24.05 -3.75
CA GLN A 457 -3.95 -25.48 -3.63
C GLN A 457 -4.37 -26.06 -2.28
N PHE A 458 -4.25 -25.31 -1.18
CA PHE A 458 -4.74 -25.73 0.13
C PHE A 458 -6.24 -26.01 0.11
N MET A 459 -7.04 -25.10 -0.49
CA MET A 459 -8.49 -25.29 -0.60
C MET A 459 -8.89 -26.51 -1.44
N ASP A 460 -8.03 -26.95 -2.37
CA ASP A 460 -8.26 -28.18 -3.14
C ASP A 460 -7.95 -29.47 -2.37
N LYS A 461 -6.94 -29.38 -1.52
CA LYS A 461 -6.46 -30.54 -0.73
C LYS A 461 -7.20 -30.75 0.59
N LEU A 462 -8.22 -29.93 0.89
CA LEU A 462 -9.02 -30.10 2.12
C LEU A 462 -9.76 -31.44 2.09
N GLU A 463 -9.40 -32.32 3.00
CA GLU A 463 -10.10 -33.60 3.23
C GLU A 463 -11.22 -33.37 4.25
N LEU A 464 -12.45 -33.20 3.80
CA LEU A 464 -13.59 -32.90 4.63
C LEU A 464 -14.44 -34.16 4.85
N THR A 465 -14.97 -34.31 6.04
CA THR A 465 -16.02 -35.30 6.35
C THR A 465 -17.30 -34.98 5.55
N ASP A 466 -18.21 -35.94 5.40
CA ASP A 466 -19.42 -35.71 4.63
C ASP A 466 -20.34 -34.62 5.23
N ARG A 467 -20.28 -34.45 6.54
CA ARG A 467 -20.96 -33.34 7.24
C ARG A 467 -20.33 -32.00 6.89
N GLU A 468 -19.01 -31.91 6.97
CA GLU A 468 -18.27 -30.66 6.63
C GLU A 468 -18.41 -30.31 5.16
N LYS A 469 -18.39 -31.30 4.25
CA LYS A 469 -18.66 -31.08 2.83
C LYS A 469 -20.00 -30.39 2.61
N THR A 470 -21.05 -30.90 3.29
CA THR A 470 -22.40 -30.32 3.17
C THR A 470 -22.45 -28.88 3.67
N ILE A 471 -21.77 -28.58 4.79
CA ILE A 471 -21.73 -27.25 5.41
C ILE A 471 -20.89 -26.26 4.58
N ALA A 472 -19.73 -26.70 4.09
CA ALA A 472 -18.72 -25.82 3.51
C ALA A 472 -18.81 -25.69 1.98
N ALA A 473 -19.59 -26.53 1.29
CA ALA A 473 -19.62 -26.65 -0.17
C ALA A 473 -19.77 -25.29 -0.89
N GLN A 474 -20.74 -24.50 -0.50
CA GLN A 474 -21.04 -23.22 -1.12
C GLN A 474 -19.93 -22.20 -0.82
N VAL A 475 -19.48 -22.14 0.43
CA VAL A 475 -18.42 -21.20 0.87
C VAL A 475 -17.10 -21.50 0.18
N LEU A 476 -16.72 -22.77 0.10
CA LEU A 476 -15.51 -23.21 -0.59
C LEU A 476 -15.55 -22.90 -2.10
N ARG A 477 -16.73 -23.08 -2.72
CA ARG A 477 -16.92 -22.70 -4.12
C ARG A 477 -16.65 -21.21 -4.35
N GLU A 478 -17.21 -20.35 -3.51
CA GLU A 478 -17.02 -18.90 -3.61
C GLU A 478 -15.54 -18.48 -3.39
N ILE A 479 -14.86 -19.09 -2.40
CA ILE A 479 -13.44 -18.85 -2.17
C ILE A 479 -12.62 -19.29 -3.40
N LYS A 480 -12.84 -20.50 -3.91
CA LYS A 480 -12.11 -21.05 -5.05
C LYS A 480 -12.27 -20.20 -6.31
N VAL A 481 -13.50 -19.82 -6.63
CA VAL A 481 -13.81 -19.01 -7.81
C VAL A 481 -13.09 -17.66 -7.75
N ARG A 482 -13.13 -16.95 -6.58
CA ARG A 482 -12.45 -15.67 -6.42
C ARG A 482 -10.92 -15.81 -6.47
N LEU A 483 -10.37 -16.87 -5.88
CA LEU A 483 -8.94 -17.16 -5.99
C LEU A 483 -8.55 -17.43 -7.44
N ASP A 484 -9.34 -18.20 -8.20
CA ASP A 484 -9.08 -18.51 -9.59
C ASP A 484 -9.05 -17.25 -10.46
N PHE A 485 -9.95 -16.27 -10.25
CA PHE A 485 -9.90 -14.99 -10.96
C PHE A 485 -8.63 -14.20 -10.63
N LEU A 486 -8.19 -14.16 -9.37
CA LEU A 486 -6.94 -13.50 -9.00
C LEU A 486 -5.72 -14.17 -9.64
N LEU A 487 -5.74 -15.49 -9.80
CA LEU A 487 -4.68 -16.24 -10.49
C LEU A 487 -4.68 -15.97 -11.99
N GLN A 488 -5.85 -15.88 -12.61
CA GLN A 488 -6.00 -15.55 -14.03
C GLN A 488 -5.43 -14.18 -14.39
N VAL A 489 -5.62 -13.17 -13.55
CA VAL A 489 -5.02 -11.84 -13.76
C VAL A 489 -3.53 -11.75 -13.37
N GLY A 490 -2.88 -12.88 -13.09
CA GLY A 490 -1.43 -12.95 -12.84
C GLY A 490 -0.97 -12.50 -11.46
N LEU A 491 -1.84 -12.56 -10.44
CA LEU A 491 -1.54 -12.15 -9.05
C LEU A 491 -1.15 -13.33 -8.14
N ASN A 492 -0.72 -14.44 -8.70
CA ASN A 492 -0.40 -15.69 -8.01
C ASN A 492 0.60 -15.55 -6.85
N TYR A 493 1.48 -14.56 -6.90
CA TYR A 493 2.54 -14.30 -5.92
C TYR A 493 2.08 -13.47 -4.71
N LEU A 494 0.93 -12.80 -4.79
CA LEU A 494 0.39 -12.03 -3.66
C LEU A 494 -0.14 -12.94 -2.56
N SER A 495 -0.25 -12.40 -1.35
CA SER A 495 -0.93 -13.05 -0.22
C SER A 495 -2.21 -12.30 0.16
N LEU A 496 -3.20 -13.00 0.72
CA LEU A 496 -4.45 -12.38 1.21
C LEU A 496 -4.21 -11.41 2.36
N ALA A 497 -3.15 -11.63 3.17
CA ALA A 497 -2.78 -10.76 4.28
C ALA A 497 -2.13 -9.46 3.84
N ARG A 498 -1.68 -9.32 2.57
CA ARG A 498 -0.97 -8.14 2.10
C ARG A 498 -1.84 -6.89 2.21
N ALA A 499 -1.29 -5.85 2.85
CA ALA A 499 -1.97 -4.59 3.04
C ALA A 499 -2.25 -3.89 1.70
N ALA A 500 -3.45 -3.37 1.51
CA ALA A 500 -3.86 -2.69 0.28
C ALA A 500 -3.00 -1.48 -0.06
N GLY A 501 -2.56 -0.73 0.94
CA GLY A 501 -1.68 0.43 0.77
C GLY A 501 -0.26 0.11 0.28
N SER A 502 0.15 -1.17 0.31
CA SER A 502 1.45 -1.64 -0.19
C SER A 502 1.42 -2.14 -1.64
N LEU A 503 0.24 -2.19 -2.25
CA LEU A 503 0.06 -2.63 -3.62
C LEU A 503 0.52 -1.56 -4.61
N SER A 504 1.14 -1.98 -5.70
CA SER A 504 1.34 -1.10 -6.86
C SER A 504 -0.01 -0.74 -7.51
N GLY A 505 -0.05 0.36 -8.27
CA GLY A 505 -1.25 0.77 -8.99
C GLY A 505 -1.83 -0.34 -9.87
N GLY A 506 -0.97 -1.03 -10.63
CA GLY A 506 -1.38 -2.15 -11.48
C GLY A 506 -1.86 -3.38 -10.70
N GLU A 507 -1.26 -3.70 -9.52
CA GLU A 507 -1.77 -4.78 -8.66
C GLU A 507 -3.17 -4.48 -8.14
N ALA A 508 -3.39 -3.26 -7.63
CA ALA A 508 -4.69 -2.82 -7.13
C ALA A 508 -5.76 -2.83 -8.22
N GLN A 509 -5.43 -2.39 -9.42
CA GLN A 509 -6.31 -2.39 -10.59
C GLN A 509 -6.73 -3.81 -11.00
N ARG A 510 -5.77 -4.74 -11.05
CA ARG A 510 -6.04 -6.15 -11.37
C ARG A 510 -6.87 -6.86 -10.31
N ILE A 511 -6.69 -6.54 -9.03
CA ILE A 511 -7.57 -7.04 -7.97
C ILE A 511 -9.01 -6.60 -8.21
N ARG A 512 -9.24 -5.33 -8.55
CA ARG A 512 -10.58 -4.84 -8.88
C ARG A 512 -11.16 -5.52 -10.11
N LEU A 513 -10.35 -5.68 -11.17
CA LEU A 513 -10.76 -6.40 -12.37
C LEU A 513 -11.21 -7.83 -12.02
N ALA A 514 -10.40 -8.57 -11.26
CA ALA A 514 -10.74 -9.92 -10.82
C ALA A 514 -12.03 -9.97 -9.99
N THR A 515 -12.24 -8.98 -9.11
CA THR A 515 -13.48 -8.88 -8.30
C THR A 515 -14.70 -8.61 -9.18
N GLN A 516 -14.59 -7.76 -10.20
CA GLN A 516 -15.69 -7.47 -11.13
C GLN A 516 -16.05 -8.69 -12.00
N ILE A 517 -15.06 -9.41 -12.50
CA ILE A 517 -15.30 -10.67 -13.24
C ILE A 517 -16.01 -11.69 -12.33
N GLY A 518 -15.57 -11.79 -11.07
CA GLY A 518 -16.18 -12.65 -10.07
C GLY A 518 -17.64 -12.34 -9.76
N SER A 519 -18.10 -11.13 -10.04
CA SER A 519 -19.51 -10.74 -9.88
C SER A 519 -20.44 -11.33 -10.92
N GLY A 520 -19.90 -11.81 -12.08
CA GLY A 520 -20.66 -12.41 -13.16
C GLY A 520 -21.67 -11.47 -13.83
N LEU A 521 -21.47 -10.15 -13.74
CA LEU A 521 -22.35 -9.16 -14.34
C LEU A 521 -22.29 -9.23 -15.87
N THR A 522 -23.42 -9.13 -16.51
CA THR A 522 -23.59 -9.12 -17.98
C THR A 522 -24.27 -7.83 -18.44
N GLY A 523 -24.01 -7.42 -19.68
CA GLY A 523 -24.57 -6.19 -20.25
C GLY A 523 -24.02 -4.90 -19.64
N VAL A 524 -22.83 -4.94 -19.04
CA VAL A 524 -22.15 -3.80 -18.40
C VAL A 524 -21.14 -3.19 -19.36
N LEU A 525 -20.96 -1.87 -19.26
CA LEU A 525 -19.88 -1.14 -19.91
C LEU A 525 -18.70 -1.01 -18.92
N TYR A 526 -17.60 -1.69 -19.19
CA TYR A 526 -16.37 -1.55 -18.42
C TYR A 526 -15.43 -0.57 -19.11
N VAL A 527 -14.91 0.40 -18.35
CA VAL A 527 -13.91 1.35 -18.83
C VAL A 527 -12.63 1.16 -18.01
N LEU A 528 -11.54 0.75 -18.68
CA LEU A 528 -10.26 0.40 -18.04
C LEU A 528 -9.17 1.37 -18.51
N ASP A 529 -8.32 1.81 -17.54
CA ASP A 529 -7.19 2.69 -17.79
C ASP A 529 -5.88 1.90 -17.72
N GLU A 530 -5.28 1.64 -18.86
CA GLU A 530 -3.97 0.99 -19.04
C GLU A 530 -3.77 -0.25 -18.13
N PRO A 531 -4.61 -1.29 -18.22
CA PRO A 531 -4.57 -2.44 -17.32
C PRO A 531 -3.29 -3.30 -17.47
N SER A 532 -2.52 -3.16 -18.56
CA SER A 532 -1.24 -3.83 -18.80
C SER A 532 -0.05 -3.26 -18.02
N ILE A 533 -0.24 -2.13 -17.31
CA ILE A 533 0.84 -1.42 -16.60
C ILE A 533 1.61 -2.34 -15.64
N GLY A 534 2.95 -2.28 -15.72
CA GLY A 534 3.86 -3.02 -14.84
C GLY A 534 3.81 -4.54 -15.05
N LEU A 535 3.23 -5.01 -16.15
CA LEU A 535 3.18 -6.41 -16.52
C LEU A 535 4.36 -6.82 -17.40
N HIS A 536 4.91 -7.97 -17.07
CA HIS A 536 5.75 -8.68 -18.01
C HIS A 536 4.89 -9.23 -19.16
N GLN A 537 5.42 -9.36 -20.38
CA GLN A 537 4.68 -9.82 -21.56
C GLN A 537 3.94 -11.15 -21.34
N ARG A 538 4.53 -12.08 -20.58
CA ARG A 538 3.88 -13.33 -20.20
C ARG A 538 2.59 -13.10 -19.41
N ASP A 539 2.62 -12.18 -18.44
CA ASP A 539 1.48 -11.91 -17.56
C ASP A 539 0.41 -11.07 -18.31
N ASN A 540 0.85 -10.23 -19.27
CA ASN A 540 -0.04 -9.46 -20.14
C ASN A 540 -0.93 -10.35 -21.02
N ARG A 541 -0.40 -11.43 -21.56
CA ARG A 541 -1.22 -12.39 -22.33
C ARG A 541 -2.38 -12.96 -21.52
N ARG A 542 -2.15 -13.31 -20.24
CA ARG A 542 -3.20 -13.77 -19.33
C ARG A 542 -4.25 -12.69 -19.05
N LEU A 543 -3.81 -11.44 -18.91
CA LEU A 543 -4.74 -10.32 -18.76
C LEU A 543 -5.63 -10.19 -19.99
N ILE A 544 -5.08 -10.26 -21.19
CA ILE A 544 -5.82 -10.17 -22.44
C ILE A 544 -6.85 -11.31 -22.54
N GLU A 545 -6.47 -12.55 -22.21
CA GLU A 545 -7.41 -13.70 -22.13
C GLU A 545 -8.57 -13.41 -21.18
N THR A 546 -8.28 -12.77 -20.06
CA THR A 546 -9.27 -12.38 -19.04
C THR A 546 -10.23 -11.31 -19.58
N LEU A 547 -9.73 -10.30 -20.29
CA LEU A 547 -10.56 -9.25 -20.92
C LEU A 547 -11.46 -9.85 -22.01
N VAL A 548 -10.94 -10.77 -22.81
CA VAL A 548 -11.71 -11.49 -23.81
C VAL A 548 -12.83 -12.31 -23.16
N ALA A 549 -12.52 -13.03 -22.07
CA ALA A 549 -13.54 -13.79 -21.34
C ALA A 549 -14.63 -12.87 -20.76
N LEU A 550 -14.27 -11.68 -20.25
CA LEU A 550 -15.25 -10.70 -19.74
C LEU A 550 -16.15 -10.16 -20.87
N ARG A 551 -15.59 -9.92 -22.06
CA ARG A 551 -16.35 -9.55 -23.26
C ARG A 551 -17.33 -10.67 -23.64
N ASP A 552 -16.86 -11.91 -23.67
CA ASP A 552 -17.65 -13.07 -24.10
C ASP A 552 -18.85 -13.38 -23.16
N LEU A 553 -18.87 -12.80 -21.97
CA LEU A 553 -20.04 -12.76 -21.07
C LEU A 553 -21.14 -11.79 -21.55
N GLY A 554 -20.96 -11.07 -22.67
CA GLY A 554 -21.91 -10.08 -23.18
C GLY A 554 -21.70 -8.68 -22.58
N ASN A 555 -20.44 -8.31 -22.32
CA ASN A 555 -20.08 -6.98 -21.82
C ASN A 555 -19.36 -6.17 -22.91
N THR A 556 -19.50 -4.85 -22.83
CA THR A 556 -18.74 -3.91 -23.66
C THR A 556 -17.53 -3.43 -22.85
N LEU A 557 -16.33 -3.57 -23.41
CA LEU A 557 -15.10 -3.12 -22.76
C LEU A 557 -14.49 -1.98 -23.56
N ILE A 558 -14.25 -0.83 -22.94
CA ILE A 558 -13.43 0.25 -23.47
C ILE A 558 -12.13 0.25 -22.68
N VAL A 559 -11.01 0.01 -23.36
CA VAL A 559 -9.69 -0.10 -22.76
C VAL A 559 -8.80 0.99 -23.34
N VAL A 560 -8.33 1.91 -22.51
CA VAL A 560 -7.28 2.86 -22.90
C VAL A 560 -5.96 2.13 -22.82
N GLU A 561 -5.26 1.94 -23.94
CA GLU A 561 -4.05 1.10 -24.00
C GLU A 561 -3.03 1.54 -25.05
N HIS A 562 -1.77 1.15 -24.79
CA HIS A 562 -0.61 1.35 -25.66
C HIS A 562 0.11 0.05 -25.99
N ASP A 563 -0.29 -1.05 -25.38
CA ASP A 563 0.31 -2.37 -25.57
C ASP A 563 -0.10 -2.96 -26.93
N GLU A 564 0.90 -3.43 -27.67
CA GLU A 564 0.71 -3.96 -29.04
C GLU A 564 -0.18 -5.21 -29.06
N ASP A 565 0.01 -6.16 -28.11
CA ASP A 565 -0.75 -7.40 -28.08
C ASP A 565 -2.23 -7.14 -27.76
N THR A 566 -2.51 -6.18 -26.86
CA THR A 566 -3.86 -5.75 -26.53
C THR A 566 -4.55 -5.08 -27.74
N ILE A 567 -3.85 -4.18 -28.44
CA ILE A 567 -4.39 -3.51 -29.63
C ILE A 567 -4.68 -4.53 -30.75
N LYS A 568 -3.81 -5.53 -30.96
CA LYS A 568 -4.01 -6.60 -31.94
C LYS A 568 -5.22 -7.49 -31.66
N THR A 569 -5.52 -7.69 -30.36
CA THR A 569 -6.60 -8.60 -29.91
C THR A 569 -7.95 -7.88 -29.90
N ALA A 570 -7.97 -6.55 -29.97
CA ALA A 570 -9.19 -5.76 -29.95
C ALA A 570 -10.11 -6.08 -31.14
N ASP A 571 -11.42 -6.12 -30.88
CA ASP A 571 -12.44 -6.22 -31.93
C ASP A 571 -12.57 -4.90 -32.71
N TRP A 572 -12.32 -3.77 -32.00
CA TRP A 572 -12.40 -2.42 -32.54
C TRP A 572 -11.33 -1.52 -31.94
N VAL A 573 -10.70 -0.71 -32.77
CA VAL A 573 -9.64 0.22 -32.35
C VAL A 573 -10.04 1.65 -32.69
N VAL A 574 -9.92 2.54 -31.72
CA VAL A 574 -10.12 3.98 -31.89
C VAL A 574 -8.79 4.67 -31.59
N ASP A 575 -8.19 5.28 -32.61
CA ASP A 575 -6.96 6.07 -32.46
C ASP A 575 -7.29 7.55 -32.36
N ILE A 576 -6.81 8.20 -31.29
CA ILE A 576 -7.11 9.61 -30.97
C ILE A 576 -5.82 10.42 -31.10
N GLY A 577 -5.88 11.45 -31.94
CA GLY A 577 -4.75 12.28 -32.30
C GLY A 577 -5.12 13.54 -33.06
N PRO A 578 -4.31 13.94 -34.07
CA PRO A 578 -3.00 13.37 -34.45
C PRO A 578 -1.85 13.72 -33.50
N GLY A 579 -2.03 14.75 -32.67
CA GLY A 579 -1.05 15.24 -31.71
C GLY A 579 -1.50 15.09 -30.28
N ALA A 580 -0.90 15.88 -29.38
CA ALA A 580 -1.23 15.96 -27.96
C ALA A 580 -1.73 17.38 -27.62
N GLY A 581 -2.49 17.52 -26.52
CA GLY A 581 -3.06 18.79 -26.08
C GLY A 581 -3.97 19.42 -27.12
N VAL A 582 -3.74 20.69 -27.46
CA VAL A 582 -4.53 21.44 -28.45
C VAL A 582 -4.51 20.83 -29.86
N ASN A 583 -3.43 20.09 -30.18
CA ASN A 583 -3.27 19.42 -31.49
C ASN A 583 -3.83 17.98 -31.48
N GLY A 584 -4.42 17.56 -30.36
CA GLY A 584 -5.12 16.28 -30.21
C GLY A 584 -6.62 16.40 -30.34
N GLY A 585 -7.34 15.49 -29.67
CA GLY A 585 -8.79 15.58 -29.51
C GLY A 585 -9.62 15.22 -30.74
N HIS A 586 -9.03 14.61 -31.76
CA HIS A 586 -9.73 14.12 -32.96
C HIS A 586 -9.63 12.62 -33.08
N VAL A 587 -10.68 11.99 -33.64
CA VAL A 587 -10.61 10.57 -33.99
C VAL A 587 -9.88 10.45 -35.33
N VAL A 588 -8.68 9.85 -35.30
CA VAL A 588 -7.84 9.62 -36.49
C VAL A 588 -8.21 8.31 -37.16
N HIS A 589 -8.61 7.30 -36.36
CA HIS A 589 -9.08 6.01 -36.85
C HIS A 589 -10.20 5.48 -35.94
N SER A 590 -11.18 4.83 -36.51
CA SER A 590 -12.21 4.03 -35.84
C SER A 590 -12.58 2.86 -36.73
N GLY A 591 -12.19 1.65 -36.32
CA GLY A 591 -12.38 0.47 -37.17
C GLY A 591 -11.63 -0.76 -36.65
N SER A 592 -11.48 -1.76 -37.52
CA SER A 592 -10.73 -2.97 -37.16
C SER A 592 -9.22 -2.70 -37.08
N TYR A 593 -8.49 -3.61 -36.40
CA TYR A 593 -7.01 -3.57 -36.36
C TYR A 593 -6.41 -3.60 -37.79
N ALA A 594 -6.97 -4.40 -38.69
CA ALA A 594 -6.49 -4.51 -40.07
C ALA A 594 -6.63 -3.17 -40.83
N ASP A 595 -7.73 -2.45 -40.64
CA ASP A 595 -7.95 -1.13 -41.24
C ASP A 595 -7.00 -0.08 -40.66
N LEU A 596 -6.72 -0.17 -39.32
CA LEU A 596 -5.75 0.71 -38.67
C LEU A 596 -4.36 0.60 -39.35
N LEU A 597 -3.88 -0.60 -39.64
CA LEU A 597 -2.55 -0.80 -40.24
C LEU A 597 -2.38 -0.11 -41.60
N THR A 598 -3.46 0.10 -42.34
CA THR A 598 -3.47 0.78 -43.66
C THR A 598 -3.56 2.30 -43.53
N ASN A 599 -3.90 2.83 -42.34
CA ASN A 599 -4.06 4.27 -42.14
C ASN A 599 -2.69 4.96 -42.06
N THR A 600 -2.37 5.80 -43.04
CA THR A 600 -1.11 6.57 -43.07
C THR A 600 -1.13 7.86 -42.26
N ASN A 601 -2.30 8.28 -41.76
CA ASN A 601 -2.44 9.48 -40.94
C ASN A 601 -2.31 9.19 -39.42
N SER A 602 -2.24 7.91 -39.05
CA SER A 602 -2.12 7.47 -37.66
C SER A 602 -0.67 7.17 -37.31
N LEU A 603 -0.15 7.85 -36.33
CA LEU A 603 1.19 7.58 -35.77
C LEU A 603 1.25 6.20 -35.11
N THR A 604 0.17 5.77 -34.47
CA THR A 604 0.03 4.41 -33.91
C THR A 604 0.16 3.37 -34.99
N SER A 605 -0.52 3.58 -36.14
CA SER A 605 -0.42 2.72 -37.32
C SER A 605 1.00 2.65 -37.87
N ASP A 606 1.75 3.74 -37.88
CA ASP A 606 3.14 3.75 -38.36
C ASP A 606 4.03 2.79 -37.56
N TYR A 607 3.84 2.74 -36.22
CA TYR A 607 4.59 1.80 -35.39
C TYR A 607 4.11 0.35 -35.52
N LEU A 608 2.81 0.12 -35.48
CA LEU A 608 2.24 -1.22 -35.58
C LEU A 608 2.43 -1.89 -36.94
N SER A 609 2.49 -1.11 -38.01
CA SER A 609 2.79 -1.62 -39.36
C SER A 609 4.29 -1.76 -39.68
N GLY A 610 5.16 -1.32 -38.76
CA GLY A 610 6.61 -1.35 -38.97
C GLY A 610 7.16 -0.23 -39.85
N ARG A 611 6.33 0.74 -40.29
CA ARG A 611 6.80 1.93 -41.02
C ARG A 611 7.72 2.81 -40.18
N LYS A 612 7.48 2.82 -38.89
CA LYS A 612 8.37 3.40 -37.88
C LYS A 612 8.71 2.34 -36.84
N SER A 613 9.92 2.39 -36.31
CA SER A 613 10.36 1.51 -35.21
C SER A 613 11.37 2.22 -34.33
N ILE A 614 11.49 1.74 -33.08
CA ILE A 614 12.58 2.13 -32.19
C ILE A 614 13.78 1.26 -32.56
N ALA A 615 14.83 1.91 -33.09
CA ALA A 615 16.02 1.20 -33.57
C ALA A 615 16.76 0.47 -32.44
N THR A 616 17.21 -0.73 -32.71
CA THR A 616 18.17 -1.43 -31.83
C THR A 616 19.55 -0.81 -32.07
N PRO A 617 20.32 -0.45 -31.03
CA PRO A 617 21.68 0.06 -31.20
C PRO A 617 22.56 -0.93 -31.96
N GLU A 618 23.28 -0.46 -32.98
CA GLU A 618 24.21 -1.30 -33.77
C GLU A 618 25.40 -1.77 -32.93
N THR A 619 25.86 -0.92 -32.03
CA THR A 619 26.95 -1.20 -31.08
C THR A 619 26.53 -0.87 -29.67
N ARG A 620 26.91 -1.72 -28.72
CA ARG A 620 26.72 -1.46 -27.29
C ARG A 620 27.91 -0.69 -26.72
N ARG A 621 27.68 0.17 -25.72
CA ARG A 621 28.76 0.83 -25.00
C ARG A 621 29.67 -0.19 -24.35
N PRO A 622 31.00 -0.02 -24.40
CA PRO A 622 31.94 -0.95 -23.78
C PRO A 622 31.80 -0.87 -22.26
N LEU A 623 31.89 -2.01 -21.60
CA LEU A 623 31.92 -2.11 -20.13
C LEU A 623 33.34 -1.89 -19.65
N ASP A 624 33.47 -1.13 -18.57
CA ASP A 624 34.72 -1.00 -17.82
C ASP A 624 34.66 -1.96 -16.60
N PRO A 625 35.46 -3.01 -16.55
CA PRO A 625 35.43 -3.99 -15.47
C PRO A 625 35.81 -3.42 -14.10
N GLU A 626 36.52 -2.29 -14.06
CA GLU A 626 36.89 -1.61 -12.82
C GLU A 626 35.81 -0.65 -12.31
N ARG A 627 34.85 -0.31 -13.19
CA ARG A 627 33.75 0.62 -12.88
C ARG A 627 32.43 -0.12 -12.71
N GLU A 628 32.23 -0.66 -11.51
CA GLU A 628 31.01 -1.38 -11.17
C GLU A 628 30.58 -1.16 -9.72
N ILE A 629 29.29 -1.27 -9.46
CA ILE A 629 28.71 -1.44 -8.12
C ILE A 629 28.39 -2.92 -7.98
N THR A 630 28.81 -3.53 -6.87
CA THR A 630 28.45 -4.91 -6.55
C THR A 630 27.56 -4.94 -5.32
N VAL A 631 26.36 -5.46 -5.46
CA VAL A 631 25.45 -5.81 -4.36
C VAL A 631 25.72 -7.26 -3.99
N VAL A 632 26.02 -7.53 -2.71
CA VAL A 632 26.37 -8.88 -2.22
C VAL A 632 25.33 -9.33 -1.20
N GLY A 633 24.78 -10.52 -1.42
CA GLY A 633 23.94 -11.20 -0.45
C GLY A 633 22.62 -10.49 -0.12
N ALA A 634 21.94 -9.91 -1.11
CA ALA A 634 20.64 -9.26 -0.92
C ALA A 634 19.54 -10.27 -0.57
N GLU A 635 18.86 -10.07 0.57
CA GLU A 635 17.80 -10.93 1.13
C GLU A 635 16.50 -10.16 1.43
N ALA A 636 16.33 -8.97 0.87
CA ALA A 636 15.11 -8.19 1.07
C ALA A 636 13.90 -8.87 0.41
N ASN A 637 12.78 -8.96 1.12
CA ASN A 637 11.52 -9.55 0.66
C ASN A 637 11.72 -10.99 0.13
N ASN A 638 11.51 -11.23 -1.16
CA ASN A 638 11.67 -12.54 -1.79
C ASN A 638 13.06 -12.82 -2.35
N LEU A 639 14.03 -11.91 -2.21
CA LEU A 639 15.39 -12.11 -2.71
C LEU A 639 16.12 -13.22 -1.94
N ARG A 640 16.84 -14.08 -2.67
CA ARG A 640 17.52 -15.27 -2.13
C ARG A 640 19.05 -15.12 -2.18
N LYS A 641 19.62 -14.33 -1.25
CA LYS A 641 21.06 -14.04 -1.17
C LYS A 641 21.67 -13.61 -2.50
N VAL A 642 20.99 -12.72 -3.20
CA VAL A 642 21.38 -12.28 -4.53
C VAL A 642 22.70 -11.52 -4.49
N THR A 643 23.64 -11.92 -5.33
CA THR A 643 24.86 -11.17 -5.62
C THR A 643 24.85 -10.78 -7.08
N VAL A 644 24.98 -9.47 -7.36
CA VAL A 644 24.86 -8.93 -8.72
C VAL A 644 25.72 -7.68 -8.90
N LYS A 645 26.25 -7.52 -10.11
CA LYS A 645 27.07 -6.39 -10.53
C LYS A 645 26.29 -5.44 -11.41
N PHE A 646 26.39 -4.15 -11.13
CA PHE A 646 25.86 -3.07 -11.95
C PHE A 646 27.02 -2.29 -12.57
N PRO A 647 27.25 -2.41 -13.87
CA PRO A 647 28.30 -1.66 -14.55
C PRO A 647 27.96 -0.16 -14.55
N LEU A 648 28.98 0.69 -14.42
CA LEU A 648 28.84 2.13 -14.38
C LEU A 648 29.11 2.77 -15.75
N GLY A 649 28.49 3.93 -16.01
CA GLY A 649 28.65 4.69 -17.26
C GLY A 649 27.91 4.08 -18.45
N VAL A 650 26.94 3.20 -18.20
CA VAL A 650 26.14 2.51 -19.21
C VAL A 650 24.66 2.53 -18.87
N PHE A 651 23.82 2.14 -19.82
CA PHE A 651 22.39 1.96 -19.67
C PHE A 651 22.06 0.51 -19.26
N THR A 652 21.67 0.29 -18.01
CA THR A 652 21.31 -1.03 -17.48
C THR A 652 19.79 -1.16 -17.32
N ALA A 653 19.21 -2.21 -17.88
CA ALA A 653 17.82 -2.59 -17.66
C ALA A 653 17.73 -3.77 -16.67
N VAL A 654 16.92 -3.63 -15.64
CA VAL A 654 16.58 -4.69 -14.69
C VAL A 654 15.19 -5.21 -15.01
N THR A 655 15.10 -6.46 -15.38
CA THR A 655 13.89 -7.07 -15.95
C THR A 655 13.54 -8.38 -15.27
N GLY A 656 12.44 -9.00 -15.66
CA GLY A 656 11.92 -10.25 -15.12
C GLY A 656 10.41 -10.22 -14.89
N VAL A 657 9.80 -11.35 -14.61
CA VAL A 657 8.35 -11.47 -14.40
C VAL A 657 7.87 -10.60 -13.23
N SER A 658 6.56 -10.32 -13.19
CA SER A 658 5.96 -9.55 -12.10
C SER A 658 6.19 -10.26 -10.76
N GLY A 659 6.58 -9.50 -9.70
CA GLY A 659 6.89 -10.06 -8.38
C GLY A 659 8.22 -10.83 -8.27
N SER A 660 9.10 -10.80 -9.28
CA SER A 660 10.40 -11.52 -9.25
C SER A 660 11.46 -10.92 -8.31
N GLY A 661 11.21 -9.73 -7.74
CA GLY A 661 12.12 -9.08 -6.80
C GLY A 661 12.92 -7.89 -7.37
N LYS A 662 12.59 -7.39 -8.57
CA LYS A 662 13.26 -6.24 -9.20
C LYS A 662 13.32 -5.00 -8.32
N SER A 663 12.15 -4.54 -7.86
CA SER A 663 12.04 -3.35 -7.00
C SER A 663 12.71 -3.58 -5.63
N SER A 664 12.66 -4.80 -5.10
CA SER A 664 13.38 -5.16 -3.86
C SER A 664 14.89 -5.01 -4.03
N LEU A 665 15.45 -5.47 -5.17
CA LEU A 665 16.88 -5.36 -5.45
C LEU A 665 17.30 -3.91 -5.71
N VAL A 666 16.58 -3.20 -6.57
CA VAL A 666 16.97 -1.88 -7.05
C VAL A 666 16.54 -0.77 -6.07
N ASN A 667 15.27 -0.75 -5.66
CA ASN A 667 14.74 0.34 -4.82
C ASN A 667 15.02 0.12 -3.34
N ASP A 668 14.79 -1.11 -2.81
CA ASP A 668 14.90 -1.34 -1.38
C ASP A 668 16.36 -1.57 -0.94
N VAL A 669 17.20 -2.21 -1.76
CA VAL A 669 18.60 -2.44 -1.42
C VAL A 669 19.50 -1.38 -2.06
N LEU A 670 19.69 -1.42 -3.39
CA LEU A 670 20.69 -0.60 -4.08
C LEU A 670 20.46 0.90 -3.88
N TYR A 671 19.27 1.39 -4.21
CA TYR A 671 18.98 2.83 -4.12
C TYR A 671 19.09 3.36 -2.68
N ARG A 672 18.55 2.63 -1.69
CA ARG A 672 18.60 3.11 -0.30
C ARG A 672 20.02 3.19 0.24
N VAL A 673 20.88 2.22 -0.11
CA VAL A 673 22.32 2.27 0.23
C VAL A 673 23.00 3.47 -0.45
N LEU A 674 22.77 3.65 -1.76
CA LEU A 674 23.32 4.79 -2.50
C LEU A 674 22.84 6.13 -1.94
N ALA A 675 21.55 6.26 -1.64
CA ALA A 675 20.97 7.49 -1.10
C ALA A 675 21.55 7.84 0.27
N ASN A 676 21.76 6.87 1.14
CA ASN A 676 22.37 7.08 2.44
C ASN A 676 23.83 7.51 2.31
N ARG A 677 24.62 6.85 1.46
CA ARG A 677 26.05 7.14 1.30
C ARG A 677 26.33 8.43 0.54
N LEU A 678 25.60 8.66 -0.56
CA LEU A 678 25.89 9.75 -1.49
C LEU A 678 25.10 11.03 -1.20
N ASN A 679 23.84 10.89 -0.79
CA ASN A 679 22.93 12.02 -0.57
C ASN A 679 22.69 12.33 0.91
N GLY A 680 23.30 11.58 1.85
CA GLY A 680 23.07 11.74 3.28
C GLY A 680 21.64 11.43 3.73
N ALA A 681 20.91 10.60 2.96
CA ALA A 681 19.57 10.17 3.33
C ALA A 681 19.64 9.20 4.54
N ARG A 682 18.48 9.02 5.19
CA ARG A 682 18.33 8.11 6.34
C ARG A 682 17.27 7.07 6.01
N LYS A 683 17.51 6.28 4.97
CA LYS A 683 16.59 5.22 4.53
C LYS A 683 17.13 3.89 5.00
N LEU A 684 16.28 3.04 5.59
CA LEU A 684 16.69 1.68 5.96
C LEU A 684 16.82 0.84 4.68
N PRO A 685 18.02 0.34 4.34
CA PRO A 685 18.18 -0.59 3.23
C PRO A 685 17.56 -1.95 3.54
N GLY A 686 17.08 -2.63 2.53
CA GLY A 686 16.69 -4.03 2.63
C GLY A 686 17.88 -4.90 3.08
N ARG A 687 17.60 -6.04 3.70
CA ARG A 687 18.63 -6.95 4.23
C ARG A 687 19.61 -7.36 3.12
N HIS A 688 20.89 -7.13 3.36
CA HIS A 688 21.99 -7.47 2.44
C HIS A 688 23.31 -7.60 3.22
N THR A 689 24.32 -8.21 2.64
CA THR A 689 25.63 -8.36 3.29
C THR A 689 26.45 -7.08 3.15
N LYS A 690 26.65 -6.58 1.91
CA LYS A 690 27.41 -5.35 1.61
C LYS A 690 27.14 -4.85 0.19
N VAL A 691 27.41 -3.57 -0.03
CA VAL A 691 27.48 -2.97 -1.37
C VAL A 691 28.84 -2.31 -1.53
N THR A 692 29.53 -2.58 -2.64
CA THR A 692 30.88 -2.05 -2.93
C THR A 692 30.88 -1.21 -4.20
N GLY A 693 31.94 -0.40 -4.41
CA GLY A 693 32.08 0.47 -5.60
C GLY A 693 31.43 1.85 -5.45
N LEU A 694 31.00 2.22 -4.24
CA LEU A 694 30.28 3.49 -3.98
C LEU A 694 31.15 4.74 -4.14
N ASP A 695 32.47 4.64 -3.92
CA ASP A 695 33.41 5.77 -3.98
C ASP A 695 33.61 6.32 -5.41
N GLN A 696 33.14 5.59 -6.42
CA GLN A 696 33.16 5.99 -7.82
C GLN A 696 32.06 6.97 -8.20
N LEU A 697 31.13 7.25 -7.27
CA LEU A 697 29.90 7.99 -7.50
C LEU A 697 29.79 9.19 -6.57
N ASP A 698 29.14 10.25 -7.06
CA ASP A 698 28.93 11.47 -6.30
C ASP A 698 27.47 11.66 -5.86
N LYS A 699 26.50 11.15 -6.64
CA LYS A 699 25.08 11.40 -6.40
C LYS A 699 24.22 10.24 -6.94
N VAL A 700 23.12 9.94 -6.27
CA VAL A 700 22.03 9.10 -6.79
C VAL A 700 20.76 9.94 -6.95
N ILE A 701 20.10 9.77 -8.08
CA ILE A 701 18.81 10.39 -8.41
C ILE A 701 17.79 9.28 -8.61
N HIS A 702 16.72 9.31 -7.82
CA HIS A 702 15.61 8.37 -7.96
C HIS A 702 14.44 9.07 -8.63
N VAL A 703 13.93 8.46 -9.69
CA VAL A 703 12.81 8.95 -10.48
C VAL A 703 11.69 7.92 -10.39
N ASP A 704 10.80 8.12 -9.42
CA ASP A 704 9.63 7.28 -9.16
C ASP A 704 8.34 7.90 -9.71
N GLN A 705 7.25 7.14 -9.70
CA GLN A 705 5.93 7.56 -10.15
C GLN A 705 5.16 8.38 -9.08
N ALA A 706 5.74 8.67 -7.93
CA ALA A 706 5.09 9.46 -6.89
C ALA A 706 4.79 10.89 -7.40
N PRO A 707 3.67 11.50 -6.99
CA PRO A 707 3.32 12.86 -7.39
C PRO A 707 4.44 13.86 -7.07
N ILE A 708 4.60 14.90 -7.90
CA ILE A 708 5.56 16.01 -7.66
C ILE A 708 5.14 16.94 -6.50
N GLY A 709 3.98 16.72 -5.92
CA GLY A 709 3.45 17.40 -4.74
C GLY A 709 2.08 16.88 -4.35
N ARG A 710 1.68 17.15 -3.10
CA ARG A 710 0.42 16.67 -2.52
C ARG A 710 -0.70 17.70 -2.52
N THR A 711 -0.42 18.92 -2.96
CA THR A 711 -1.36 20.05 -2.93
C THR A 711 -1.58 20.60 -4.33
N PRO A 712 -2.73 21.27 -4.61
CA PRO A 712 -2.97 21.94 -5.88
C PRO A 712 -1.96 23.05 -6.22
N ARG A 713 -1.18 23.54 -5.26
CA ARG A 713 -0.13 24.55 -5.44
C ARG A 713 1.12 24.02 -6.12
N SER A 714 1.38 22.73 -5.98
CA SER A 714 2.49 22.09 -6.68
C SER A 714 2.12 21.91 -8.15
N ASN A 715 3.01 22.33 -9.05
CA ASN A 715 2.84 22.21 -10.50
C ASN A 715 4.20 22.11 -11.20
N PRO A 716 4.26 21.80 -12.51
CA PRO A 716 5.51 21.70 -13.25
C PRO A 716 6.41 22.94 -13.14
N ALA A 717 5.83 24.15 -13.16
CA ALA A 717 6.60 25.39 -13.07
C ALA A 717 7.30 25.56 -11.71
N THR A 718 6.59 25.25 -10.61
CA THR A 718 7.17 25.37 -9.26
C THR A 718 8.19 24.27 -8.98
N TYR A 719 7.93 23.05 -9.43
CA TYR A 719 8.80 21.90 -9.19
C TYR A 719 10.15 22.03 -9.91
N THR A 720 10.13 22.50 -11.16
CA THR A 720 11.37 22.73 -11.96
C THR A 720 12.12 23.99 -11.55
N GLY A 721 11.51 24.88 -10.75
CA GLY A 721 12.06 26.18 -10.36
C GLY A 721 12.02 27.25 -11.45
N VAL A 722 11.41 26.99 -12.62
CA VAL A 722 11.24 27.98 -13.68
C VAL A 722 10.30 29.11 -13.25
N PHE A 723 9.37 28.83 -12.35
CA PHE A 723 8.41 29.81 -11.85
C PHE A 723 9.06 31.00 -11.13
N ASP A 724 10.16 30.77 -10.42
CA ASP A 724 10.90 31.83 -9.75
C ASP A 724 11.50 32.82 -10.74
N LYS A 725 11.96 32.35 -11.90
CA LYS A 725 12.48 33.18 -12.98
C LYS A 725 11.34 33.96 -13.68
N ILE A 726 10.19 33.33 -13.87
CA ILE A 726 8.99 33.97 -14.43
C ILE A 726 8.52 35.11 -13.50
N ARG A 727 8.45 34.87 -12.19
CA ARG A 727 8.06 35.88 -11.20
C ARG A 727 9.01 37.08 -11.19
N THR A 728 10.30 36.81 -11.31
CA THR A 728 11.33 37.88 -11.40
C THR A 728 11.11 38.69 -12.67
N LEU A 729 10.89 38.06 -13.80
CA LEU A 729 10.61 38.74 -15.07
C LEU A 729 9.36 39.64 -14.99
N PHE A 730 8.27 39.16 -14.39
CA PHE A 730 7.05 39.97 -14.18
C PHE A 730 7.31 41.15 -13.26
N ALA A 731 8.13 41.03 -12.22
CA ALA A 731 8.51 42.13 -11.33
C ALA A 731 9.38 43.19 -12.03
N GLU A 732 10.08 42.82 -13.10
CA GLU A 732 10.90 43.73 -13.91
C GLU A 732 10.11 44.52 -14.94
N THR A 733 8.82 44.20 -15.19
CA THR A 733 7.98 44.95 -16.11
C THR A 733 7.77 46.40 -15.65
N MET A 734 7.49 47.32 -16.59
CA MET A 734 7.26 48.72 -16.26
C MET A 734 6.05 48.91 -15.31
N GLU A 735 4.99 48.17 -15.54
CA GLU A 735 3.77 48.21 -14.71
C GLU A 735 4.01 47.75 -13.29
N ALA A 736 4.78 46.66 -13.10
CA ALA A 736 5.15 46.15 -11.78
C ALA A 736 6.05 47.13 -11.03
N LYS A 737 7.05 47.68 -11.70
CA LYS A 737 7.96 48.70 -11.12
C LYS A 737 7.21 49.96 -10.72
N ALA A 738 6.32 50.47 -11.54
CA ALA A 738 5.50 51.67 -11.24
C ALA A 738 4.64 51.46 -9.98
N ARG A 739 4.20 50.24 -9.68
CA ARG A 739 3.40 49.87 -8.50
C ARG A 739 4.24 49.37 -7.32
N GLY A 740 5.57 49.28 -7.47
CA GLY A 740 6.44 48.73 -6.43
C GLY A 740 6.26 47.25 -6.18
N TYR A 741 5.83 46.48 -7.18
CA TYR A 741 5.58 45.04 -7.04
C TYR A 741 6.90 44.25 -7.13
N LEU A 742 7.21 43.52 -6.08
CA LEU A 742 8.37 42.60 -5.97
C LEU A 742 8.00 41.19 -6.46
N PRO A 743 8.96 40.28 -6.73
CA PRO A 743 8.70 38.92 -7.17
C PRO A 743 7.75 38.13 -6.28
N GLY A 744 7.69 38.47 -4.97
CA GLY A 744 6.75 37.88 -4.02
C GLY A 744 5.28 38.18 -4.34
N ARG A 745 4.97 39.30 -4.98
CA ARG A 745 3.63 39.66 -5.41
C ARG A 745 3.05 38.68 -6.42
N PHE A 746 3.90 38.11 -7.25
CA PHE A 746 3.57 37.16 -8.29
C PHE A 746 3.63 35.70 -7.80
N SER A 747 3.71 35.48 -6.48
CA SER A 747 3.61 34.15 -5.88
C SER A 747 2.22 33.85 -5.36
N PHE A 748 1.59 32.77 -5.81
CA PHE A 748 0.32 32.32 -5.26
C PHE A 748 0.45 31.67 -3.86
N ASN A 749 1.67 31.46 -3.36
CA ASN A 749 1.92 30.96 -2.00
C ASN A 749 2.03 32.07 -0.94
N VAL A 750 2.22 33.32 -1.35
CA VAL A 750 2.50 34.45 -0.47
C VAL A 750 1.29 35.39 -0.42
N LYS A 751 0.93 35.88 0.76
CA LYS A 751 -0.12 36.87 0.93
C LYS A 751 0.22 38.17 0.18
N GLY A 752 -0.81 38.85 -0.30
CA GLY A 752 -0.71 40.14 -1.00
C GLY A 752 -1.00 40.04 -2.50
N GLY A 753 -0.51 39.02 -3.21
CA GLY A 753 -0.76 38.84 -4.64
C GLY A 753 -1.75 37.74 -4.98
N ARG A 754 -1.92 36.78 -4.07
CA ARG A 754 -2.80 35.63 -4.27
C ARG A 754 -4.27 35.96 -4.02
N CYS A 755 -5.16 35.13 -4.53
CA CYS A 755 -6.57 35.14 -4.13
C CYS A 755 -6.66 34.60 -2.69
N GLU A 756 -7.23 35.41 -1.78
CA GLU A 756 -7.33 35.01 -0.37
C GLU A 756 -8.49 34.02 -0.13
N ALA A 757 -9.53 33.99 -0.99
CA ALA A 757 -10.65 33.05 -0.87
C ALA A 757 -10.21 31.60 -1.01
N CYS A 758 -9.36 31.28 -2.00
CA CYS A 758 -8.78 29.95 -2.19
C CYS A 758 -7.33 29.86 -1.66
N SER A 759 -6.82 30.90 -1.01
CA SER A 759 -5.43 30.97 -0.53
C SER A 759 -4.36 30.67 -1.59
N GLY A 760 -4.68 30.89 -2.88
CA GLY A 760 -3.81 30.64 -4.03
C GLY A 760 -3.90 29.24 -4.62
N ASP A 761 -4.79 28.38 -4.14
CA ASP A 761 -4.99 27.03 -4.69
C ASP A 761 -5.69 27.06 -6.07
N GLY A 762 -6.47 28.11 -6.36
CA GLY A 762 -7.31 28.20 -7.56
C GLY A 762 -8.59 27.37 -7.47
N THR A 763 -8.63 26.43 -6.53
CA THR A 763 -9.76 25.52 -6.27
C THR A 763 -10.13 25.54 -4.80
N ILE A 764 -11.36 25.17 -4.48
CA ILE A 764 -11.85 24.93 -3.12
C ILE A 764 -12.03 23.42 -2.96
N LYS A 765 -11.43 22.87 -1.91
CA LYS A 765 -11.58 21.47 -1.56
C LYS A 765 -12.88 21.26 -0.79
N ILE A 766 -13.72 20.39 -1.27
CA ILE A 766 -14.93 19.92 -0.58
C ILE A 766 -14.63 18.52 -0.04
N GLU A 767 -14.52 18.40 1.27
CA GLU A 767 -14.26 17.11 1.92
C GLU A 767 -15.55 16.29 1.97
N MET A 768 -15.47 15.07 1.46
CA MET A 768 -16.57 14.12 1.42
C MET A 768 -16.22 12.94 2.35
N ASN A 769 -16.99 12.76 3.45
CA ASN A 769 -16.68 11.78 4.51
C ASN A 769 -16.52 10.33 4.04
N PHE A 770 -17.14 9.93 2.92
CA PHE A 770 -17.11 8.54 2.41
C PHE A 770 -16.71 8.44 0.93
N LEU A 771 -16.48 9.55 0.25
CA LEU A 771 -16.10 9.64 -1.16
C LEU A 771 -14.77 10.40 -1.30
N PRO A 772 -14.07 10.29 -2.43
CA PRO A 772 -12.91 11.11 -2.71
C PRO A 772 -13.25 12.61 -2.63
N ASP A 773 -12.31 13.41 -2.11
CA ASP A 773 -12.45 14.86 -2.04
C ASP A 773 -12.68 15.46 -3.43
N VAL A 774 -13.63 16.40 -3.53
CA VAL A 774 -13.93 17.11 -4.78
C VAL A 774 -13.27 18.49 -4.75
N TYR A 775 -12.63 18.87 -5.86
CA TYR A 775 -12.00 20.16 -6.04
C TYR A 775 -12.82 20.99 -7.06
N VAL A 776 -13.40 22.09 -6.62
CA VAL A 776 -14.20 22.99 -7.45
C VAL A 776 -13.41 24.28 -7.70
N ALA A 777 -13.51 24.86 -8.90
CA ALA A 777 -12.87 26.13 -9.20
C ALA A 777 -13.33 27.23 -8.22
N CYS A 778 -12.40 28.05 -7.74
CA CYS A 778 -12.73 29.15 -6.84
C CYS A 778 -13.59 30.20 -7.56
N GLU A 779 -14.78 30.47 -7.07
CA GLU A 779 -15.72 31.43 -7.66
C GLU A 779 -15.17 32.87 -7.71
N VAL A 780 -14.33 33.26 -6.74
CA VAL A 780 -13.76 34.60 -6.63
C VAL A 780 -12.69 34.87 -7.70
N CYS A 781 -11.82 33.91 -7.97
CA CYS A 781 -10.74 34.09 -8.95
C CYS A 781 -10.92 33.29 -10.24
N GLY A 782 -12.02 32.54 -10.37
CA GLY A 782 -12.28 31.70 -11.55
C GLY A 782 -11.14 30.69 -11.87
N GLY A 783 -10.41 30.23 -10.85
CA GLY A 783 -9.23 29.37 -11.04
C GLY A 783 -7.89 30.09 -11.24
N ALA A 784 -7.89 31.42 -11.43
CA ALA A 784 -6.68 32.21 -11.75
C ALA A 784 -5.65 32.28 -10.62
N ARG A 785 -5.96 31.87 -9.38
CA ARG A 785 -5.07 31.83 -8.19
C ARG A 785 -4.65 33.20 -7.63
N TYR A 786 -4.81 34.30 -8.36
CA TYR A 786 -4.35 35.66 -8.01
C TYR A 786 -5.53 36.62 -7.79
N ASN A 787 -5.25 37.71 -7.10
CA ASN A 787 -6.19 38.83 -7.00
C ASN A 787 -6.18 39.70 -8.28
N ARG A 788 -7.19 40.49 -8.47
CA ARG A 788 -7.38 41.35 -9.67
C ARG A 788 -6.20 42.26 -9.92
N ASP A 789 -5.63 42.87 -8.86
CA ASP A 789 -4.54 43.86 -9.01
C ASP A 789 -3.26 43.21 -9.57
N THR A 790 -2.96 41.95 -9.17
CA THR A 790 -1.80 41.23 -9.68
C THR A 790 -2.00 40.84 -11.16
N LEU A 791 -3.23 40.53 -11.56
CA LEU A 791 -3.57 40.14 -12.93
C LEU A 791 -3.54 41.32 -13.91
N THR A 792 -3.51 42.58 -13.44
CA THR A 792 -3.35 43.76 -14.33
C THR A 792 -1.94 43.91 -14.89
N VAL A 793 -0.94 43.23 -14.34
CA VAL A 793 0.45 43.30 -14.85
C VAL A 793 0.61 42.31 -15.99
N HIS A 794 1.10 42.77 -17.13
CA HIS A 794 1.28 41.97 -18.33
C HIS A 794 2.74 41.91 -18.80
N TYR A 795 3.12 40.77 -19.34
CA TYR A 795 4.35 40.59 -20.12
C TYR A 795 4.00 40.07 -21.50
N LYS A 796 4.36 40.78 -22.58
CA LYS A 796 3.93 40.48 -23.96
C LYS A 796 2.43 40.24 -24.13
N GLY A 797 1.63 41.04 -23.40
CA GLY A 797 0.15 40.98 -23.47
C GLY A 797 -0.49 39.83 -22.66
N LYS A 798 0.26 39.05 -21.91
CA LYS A 798 -0.24 37.97 -21.04
C LYS A 798 0.02 38.29 -19.57
N ASN A 799 -0.96 38.04 -18.70
CA ASN A 799 -0.79 38.12 -17.25
C ASN A 799 -0.21 36.81 -16.70
N ILE A 800 0.14 36.77 -15.41
CA ILE A 800 0.81 35.60 -14.80
C ILE A 800 -0.06 34.35 -14.76
N ALA A 801 -1.39 34.49 -14.63
CA ALA A 801 -2.30 33.36 -14.63
C ALA A 801 -2.45 32.78 -16.05
N GLU A 802 -2.53 33.61 -17.07
CA GLU A 802 -2.55 33.18 -18.48
C GLU A 802 -1.24 32.46 -18.87
N VAL A 803 -0.10 32.92 -18.32
CA VAL A 803 1.18 32.22 -18.52
C VAL A 803 1.20 30.85 -17.84
N LEU A 804 0.63 30.72 -16.65
CA LEU A 804 0.52 29.41 -16.00
C LEU A 804 -0.46 28.47 -16.72
N ASP A 805 -1.44 29.01 -17.41
CA ASP A 805 -2.42 28.23 -18.19
C ASP A 805 -1.90 27.80 -19.58
N MET A 806 -0.79 28.38 -20.06
CA MET A 806 -0.20 27.97 -21.33
C MET A 806 0.30 26.51 -21.31
N PRO A 807 0.13 25.76 -22.39
CA PRO A 807 0.90 24.54 -22.66
C PRO A 807 2.41 24.83 -22.64
N ILE A 808 3.21 23.89 -22.13
CA ILE A 808 4.68 24.08 -22.01
C ILE A 808 5.33 24.33 -23.38
N SER A 809 4.83 23.75 -24.48
CA SER A 809 5.30 24.04 -25.84
C SER A 809 5.08 25.50 -26.23
N GLU A 810 3.89 26.05 -26.02
CA GLU A 810 3.57 27.47 -26.27
C GLU A 810 4.41 28.39 -25.37
N ALA A 811 4.52 28.03 -24.09
CA ALA A 811 5.36 28.79 -23.15
C ALA A 811 6.84 28.78 -23.57
N ALA A 812 7.35 27.70 -24.13
CA ALA A 812 8.73 27.62 -24.64
C ALA A 812 8.97 28.60 -25.79
N GLU A 813 8.03 28.72 -26.73
CA GLU A 813 8.09 29.70 -27.81
C GLU A 813 7.91 31.12 -27.29
N PHE A 814 6.95 31.35 -26.38
CA PHE A 814 6.68 32.65 -25.78
C PHE A 814 7.90 33.26 -25.05
N PHE A 815 8.67 32.41 -24.35
CA PHE A 815 9.87 32.79 -23.62
C PHE A 815 11.18 32.52 -24.38
N GLU A 816 11.15 32.22 -25.67
CA GLU A 816 12.35 31.98 -26.48
C GLU A 816 13.43 33.04 -26.29
N PRO A 817 13.11 34.36 -26.24
CA PRO A 817 14.15 35.42 -26.07
C PRO A 817 14.77 35.41 -24.65
N ILE A 818 14.17 34.74 -23.68
CA ILE A 818 14.66 34.69 -22.29
C ILE A 818 15.34 33.33 -22.04
N SER A 819 16.61 33.22 -22.40
CA SER A 819 17.39 31.96 -22.36
C SER A 819 17.36 31.25 -21.00
N SER A 820 17.25 32.01 -19.90
CA SER A 820 17.18 31.46 -18.53
C SER A 820 15.86 30.75 -18.24
N ILE A 821 14.76 31.08 -18.92
CA ILE A 821 13.43 30.45 -18.82
C ILE A 821 13.31 29.39 -19.92
N HIS A 822 13.63 29.77 -21.17
CA HIS A 822 13.49 28.91 -22.34
C HIS A 822 14.19 27.55 -22.17
N ARG A 823 15.39 27.53 -21.60
CA ARG A 823 16.13 26.27 -21.33
C ARG A 823 15.33 25.27 -20.50
N PHE A 824 14.62 25.75 -19.46
CA PHE A 824 13.78 24.88 -18.61
C PHE A 824 12.58 24.32 -19.37
N LEU A 825 11.92 25.17 -20.13
CA LEU A 825 10.74 24.80 -20.90
C LEU A 825 11.11 23.86 -22.04
N LYS A 826 12.22 24.10 -22.73
CA LYS A 826 12.72 23.24 -23.79
C LYS A 826 13.00 21.82 -23.29
N THR A 827 13.62 21.66 -22.10
CA THR A 827 13.86 20.33 -21.52
C THR A 827 12.55 19.60 -21.21
N LEU A 828 11.52 20.31 -20.74
CA LEU A 828 10.18 19.72 -20.53
C LEU A 828 9.53 19.28 -21.86
N VAL A 829 9.72 20.02 -22.94
CA VAL A 829 9.26 19.62 -24.28
C VAL A 829 10.02 18.39 -24.78
N GLU A 830 11.34 18.33 -24.59
CA GLU A 830 12.19 17.21 -24.99
C GLU A 830 11.81 15.88 -24.32
N VAL A 831 11.35 15.91 -23.05
CA VAL A 831 10.81 14.72 -22.36
C VAL A 831 9.35 14.41 -22.74
N GLY A 832 8.76 15.10 -23.71
CA GLY A 832 7.42 14.83 -24.20
C GLY A 832 6.28 15.44 -23.38
N LEU A 833 6.54 16.50 -22.59
CA LEU A 833 5.53 17.18 -21.75
C LEU A 833 5.02 18.50 -22.36
N GLY A 834 5.23 18.73 -23.63
CA GLY A 834 4.85 19.98 -24.31
C GLY A 834 3.35 20.31 -24.21
N TYR A 835 2.49 19.32 -24.11
CA TYR A 835 1.03 19.47 -24.00
C TYR A 835 0.54 19.83 -22.59
N VAL A 836 1.33 19.55 -21.55
CA VAL A 836 0.99 19.79 -20.15
C VAL A 836 0.98 21.31 -19.91
N ARG A 837 0.01 21.83 -19.16
CA ARG A 837 -0.01 23.26 -18.80
C ARG A 837 1.02 23.56 -17.74
N LEU A 838 1.67 24.71 -17.85
CA LEU A 838 2.76 25.08 -16.96
C LEU A 838 2.35 25.13 -15.47
N GLY A 839 1.14 25.61 -15.19
CA GLY A 839 0.53 25.67 -13.86
C GLY A 839 -0.39 24.52 -13.50
N GLN A 840 -0.40 23.41 -14.29
CA GLN A 840 -1.27 22.26 -14.03
C GLN A 840 -0.97 21.67 -12.64
N SER A 841 -2.03 21.42 -11.86
CA SER A 841 -1.87 20.88 -10.50
C SER A 841 -1.19 19.51 -10.50
N ALA A 842 -0.28 19.29 -9.56
CA ALA A 842 0.38 18.00 -9.37
C ALA A 842 -0.60 16.84 -9.14
N THR A 843 -1.77 17.12 -8.58
CA THR A 843 -2.81 16.12 -8.29
C THR A 843 -3.54 15.63 -9.55
N THR A 844 -3.46 16.39 -10.65
CA THR A 844 -4.08 16.02 -11.94
C THR A 844 -3.11 15.36 -12.91
N LEU A 845 -1.80 15.38 -12.62
CA LEU A 845 -0.80 14.71 -13.43
C LEU A 845 -0.90 13.18 -13.27
N SER A 846 -0.69 12.46 -14.36
CA SER A 846 -0.46 11.01 -14.31
C SER A 846 0.89 10.68 -13.66
N GLY A 847 1.05 9.44 -13.19
CA GLY A 847 2.33 8.98 -12.62
C GLY A 847 3.51 9.15 -13.58
N GLY A 848 3.30 8.83 -14.86
CA GLY A 848 4.32 9.00 -15.90
C GLY A 848 4.65 10.47 -16.19
N GLU A 849 3.65 11.38 -16.18
CA GLU A 849 3.90 12.82 -16.33
C GLU A 849 4.70 13.37 -15.16
N ALA A 850 4.33 13.02 -13.93
CA ALA A 850 5.06 13.41 -12.72
C ALA A 850 6.52 12.93 -12.76
N GLN A 851 6.75 11.70 -13.20
CA GLN A 851 8.08 11.12 -13.37
C GLN A 851 8.92 11.88 -14.40
N ARG A 852 8.33 12.23 -15.54
CA ARG A 852 9.01 13.01 -16.60
C ARG A 852 9.33 14.44 -16.15
N VAL A 853 8.48 15.10 -15.33
CA VAL A 853 8.80 16.40 -14.72
C VAL A 853 10.02 16.28 -13.81
N LYS A 854 10.11 15.22 -12.99
CA LYS A 854 11.28 14.94 -12.14
C LYS A 854 12.55 14.76 -12.98
N LEU A 855 12.45 13.94 -14.03
CA LEU A 855 13.56 13.70 -14.96
C LEU A 855 14.03 14.99 -15.63
N ALA A 856 13.10 15.81 -16.16
CA ALA A 856 13.44 17.11 -16.76
C ALA A 856 14.16 18.06 -15.79
N THR A 857 13.77 18.04 -14.53
CA THR A 857 14.41 18.85 -13.48
C THR A 857 15.88 18.46 -13.26
N GLU A 858 16.16 17.16 -13.24
CA GLU A 858 17.54 16.66 -13.05
C GLU A 858 18.41 16.84 -14.31
N LEU A 859 17.83 16.76 -15.51
CA LEU A 859 18.55 17.02 -16.78
C LEU A 859 19.11 18.44 -16.89
N GLN A 860 18.48 19.40 -16.23
CA GLN A 860 18.92 20.82 -16.22
C GLN A 860 20.11 21.08 -15.31
N ARG A 861 20.38 20.18 -14.38
CA ARG A 861 21.50 20.30 -13.46
C ARG A 861 22.80 19.93 -14.18
N ARG A 862 23.90 20.59 -13.81
CA ARG A 862 25.22 20.22 -14.32
C ARG A 862 25.57 18.84 -13.78
N SER A 863 25.93 17.93 -14.69
CA SER A 863 26.44 16.61 -14.35
C SER A 863 27.96 16.56 -14.57
N ASN A 864 28.63 15.86 -13.66
CA ASN A 864 30.09 15.57 -13.76
C ASN A 864 30.36 14.16 -14.30
N GLY A 865 29.35 13.45 -14.77
CA GLY A 865 29.47 12.08 -15.30
C GLY A 865 29.61 10.99 -14.22
N ARG A 866 29.36 11.30 -12.94
CA ARG A 866 29.46 10.37 -11.80
C ARG A 866 28.15 10.22 -11.04
N SER A 867 27.03 10.50 -11.72
CA SER A 867 25.71 10.36 -11.13
C SER A 867 25.05 9.05 -11.57
N VAL A 868 24.28 8.44 -10.66
CA VAL A 868 23.43 7.28 -10.95
C VAL A 868 21.97 7.71 -10.98
N TYR A 869 21.29 7.42 -12.05
CA TYR A 869 19.84 7.59 -12.22
C TYR A 869 19.16 6.24 -12.07
N VAL A 870 18.26 6.14 -11.10
CA VAL A 870 17.44 4.95 -10.88
C VAL A 870 16.00 5.30 -11.23
N LEU A 871 15.45 4.62 -12.25
CA LEU A 871 14.09 4.83 -12.73
C LEU A 871 13.25 3.56 -12.56
N ASP A 872 12.03 3.73 -12.12
CA ASP A 872 11.07 2.63 -11.92
C ASP A 872 9.95 2.73 -12.95
N GLU A 873 9.96 1.80 -13.92
CA GLU A 873 8.99 1.68 -15.01
C GLU A 873 8.68 3.02 -15.71
N PRO A 874 9.69 3.72 -16.27
CA PRO A 874 9.51 5.06 -16.81
C PRO A 874 8.68 5.11 -18.11
N THR A 875 8.37 3.98 -18.74
CA THR A 875 7.55 3.90 -19.96
C THR A 875 6.07 3.71 -19.68
N THR A 876 5.67 3.67 -18.42
CA THR A 876 4.28 3.52 -18.00
C THR A 876 3.38 4.59 -18.65
N GLY A 877 2.33 4.16 -19.34
CA GLY A 877 1.36 5.06 -20.01
C GLY A 877 1.92 5.83 -21.19
N LEU A 878 3.01 5.39 -21.79
CA LEU A 878 3.62 6.05 -22.93
C LEU A 878 3.28 5.35 -24.25
N HIS A 879 2.90 6.16 -25.22
CA HIS A 879 2.85 5.74 -26.61
C HIS A 879 4.26 5.47 -27.17
N PHE A 880 4.40 4.62 -28.18
CA PHE A 880 5.68 4.24 -28.83
C PHE A 880 6.58 5.45 -29.15
N GLU A 881 6.02 6.53 -29.68
CA GLU A 881 6.75 7.77 -29.97
C GLU A 881 7.28 8.46 -28.71
N ASP A 882 6.52 8.43 -27.61
CA ASP A 882 6.96 9.01 -26.34
C ASP A 882 8.06 8.15 -25.70
N VAL A 883 7.99 6.81 -25.86
CA VAL A 883 9.07 5.89 -25.46
C VAL A 883 10.35 6.19 -26.24
N ARG A 884 10.25 6.41 -27.57
CA ARG A 884 11.39 6.81 -28.40
C ARG A 884 12.06 8.09 -27.90
N LYS A 885 11.26 9.12 -27.58
CA LYS A 885 11.77 10.40 -27.05
C LYS A 885 12.45 10.19 -25.69
N LEU A 886 11.85 9.41 -24.79
CA LEU A 886 12.43 9.10 -23.50
C LEU A 886 13.78 8.39 -23.64
N LEU A 887 13.90 7.42 -24.54
CA LEU A 887 15.16 6.71 -24.81
C LEU A 887 16.27 7.64 -25.29
N LEU A 888 15.96 8.63 -26.14
CA LEU A 888 16.93 9.65 -26.55
C LEU A 888 17.47 10.44 -25.35
N VAL A 889 16.58 10.80 -24.42
CA VAL A 889 16.94 11.51 -23.20
C VAL A 889 17.81 10.65 -22.30
N LEU A 890 17.43 9.39 -22.04
CA LEU A 890 18.19 8.47 -21.20
C LEU A 890 19.59 8.19 -21.78
N ASN A 891 19.68 7.98 -23.09
CA ASN A 891 20.96 7.81 -23.77
C ASN A 891 21.84 9.05 -23.67
N SER A 892 21.28 10.27 -23.80
CA SER A 892 22.04 11.51 -23.62
C SER A 892 22.62 11.67 -22.22
N LEU A 893 21.98 11.12 -21.18
CA LEU A 893 22.54 11.08 -19.82
C LEU A 893 23.76 10.16 -19.74
N VAL A 894 23.65 8.97 -20.34
CA VAL A 894 24.73 7.98 -20.37
C VAL A 894 25.92 8.51 -21.19
N ASP A 895 25.67 9.17 -22.32
CA ASP A 895 26.72 9.76 -23.16
C ASP A 895 27.53 10.87 -22.45
N LYS A 896 26.94 11.46 -21.38
CA LYS A 896 27.63 12.38 -20.47
C LYS A 896 28.42 11.67 -19.35
N GLY A 897 28.54 10.34 -19.42
CA GLY A 897 29.29 9.51 -18.47
C GLY A 897 28.50 9.03 -17.25
N ASN A 898 27.21 9.38 -17.14
CA ASN A 898 26.35 8.94 -16.02
C ASN A 898 25.93 7.48 -16.19
N THR A 899 25.49 6.87 -15.09
CA THR A 899 24.88 5.54 -15.07
C THR A 899 23.38 5.67 -15.02
N VAL A 900 22.68 4.90 -15.86
CA VAL A 900 21.21 4.81 -15.87
C VAL A 900 20.82 3.37 -15.56
N ILE A 901 20.05 3.16 -14.50
CA ILE A 901 19.49 1.86 -14.11
C ILE A 901 17.97 1.99 -14.17
N VAL A 902 17.34 1.14 -14.98
CA VAL A 902 15.90 1.19 -15.21
C VAL A 902 15.28 -0.15 -14.88
N ILE A 903 14.23 -0.17 -14.05
CA ILE A 903 13.37 -1.34 -13.91
C ILE A 903 12.35 -1.27 -15.05
N GLU A 904 12.29 -2.28 -15.91
CA GLU A 904 11.44 -2.22 -17.09
C GLU A 904 10.90 -3.58 -17.58
N HIS A 905 9.76 -3.49 -18.24
CA HIS A 905 9.10 -4.58 -18.92
C HIS A 905 8.95 -4.33 -20.44
N ASN A 906 9.08 -3.09 -20.87
CA ASN A 906 8.97 -2.69 -22.27
C ASN A 906 10.17 -3.23 -23.07
N LEU A 907 9.89 -4.05 -24.09
CA LEU A 907 10.93 -4.71 -24.89
C LEU A 907 11.75 -3.73 -25.71
N ASP A 908 11.20 -2.61 -26.15
CA ASP A 908 11.91 -1.57 -26.86
C ASP A 908 12.99 -0.90 -26.01
N VAL A 909 12.69 -0.71 -24.73
CA VAL A 909 13.67 -0.20 -23.76
C VAL A 909 14.73 -1.25 -23.44
N ILE A 910 14.33 -2.49 -23.22
CA ILE A 910 15.24 -3.59 -22.90
C ILE A 910 16.22 -3.84 -24.06
N LYS A 911 15.73 -3.88 -25.32
CA LYS A 911 16.61 -4.04 -26.51
C LYS A 911 17.56 -2.88 -26.71
N SER A 912 17.22 -1.68 -26.18
CA SER A 912 18.05 -0.47 -26.30
C SER A 912 19.10 -0.34 -25.21
N ALA A 913 19.04 -1.16 -24.14
CA ALA A 913 19.98 -1.14 -23.03
C ALA A 913 21.35 -1.72 -23.40
N ASP A 914 22.41 -1.25 -22.78
CA ASP A 914 23.76 -1.82 -22.92
C ASP A 914 23.93 -3.10 -22.12
N TRP A 915 23.28 -3.19 -20.96
CA TRP A 915 23.33 -4.32 -20.03
C TRP A 915 21.94 -4.66 -19.50
N VAL A 916 21.66 -5.94 -19.33
CA VAL A 916 20.40 -6.46 -18.79
C VAL A 916 20.68 -7.35 -17.60
N ILE A 917 19.89 -7.19 -16.54
CA ILE A 917 19.87 -8.05 -15.36
C ILE A 917 18.46 -8.63 -15.27
N ASP A 918 18.31 -9.94 -15.50
CA ASP A 918 17.02 -10.63 -15.51
C ASP A 918 16.80 -11.44 -14.25
N LEU A 919 15.69 -11.16 -13.54
CA LEU A 919 15.29 -11.83 -12.29
C LEU A 919 14.13 -12.79 -12.53
N GLY A 920 14.14 -13.90 -11.77
CA GLY A 920 13.04 -14.88 -11.84
C GLY A 920 13.35 -16.16 -11.05
N PRO A 921 12.90 -17.33 -11.54
CA PRO A 921 12.08 -17.55 -12.77
C PRO A 921 10.62 -17.13 -12.63
N GLU A 922 10.08 -17.13 -11.39
CA GLU A 922 8.68 -16.80 -11.10
C GLU A 922 8.56 -15.59 -10.19
N GLY A 923 7.35 -15.19 -9.84
CA GLY A 923 7.06 -14.20 -8.82
C GLY A 923 7.03 -14.80 -7.41
N GLY A 924 7.10 -13.94 -6.38
CA GLY A 924 6.97 -14.33 -4.97
C GLY A 924 8.03 -15.33 -4.50
N SER A 925 7.61 -16.37 -3.80
CA SER A 925 8.50 -17.41 -3.28
C SER A 925 9.23 -18.21 -4.36
N GLY A 926 8.71 -18.26 -5.57
CA GLY A 926 9.36 -18.92 -6.72
C GLY A 926 10.45 -18.06 -7.39
N GLY A 927 10.53 -16.77 -7.05
CA GLY A 927 11.45 -15.79 -7.64
C GLY A 927 12.71 -15.52 -6.82
N GLY A 928 13.19 -14.30 -6.92
CA GLY A 928 14.27 -13.76 -6.11
C GLY A 928 15.67 -14.26 -6.48
N LYS A 929 15.88 -14.71 -7.72
CA LYS A 929 17.18 -15.15 -8.23
C LYS A 929 17.54 -14.40 -9.50
N ILE A 930 18.84 -14.21 -9.75
CA ILE A 930 19.34 -13.75 -11.04
C ILE A 930 19.34 -14.95 -12.00
N LEU A 931 18.67 -14.79 -13.14
CA LEU A 931 18.61 -15.79 -14.22
C LEU A 931 19.70 -15.57 -15.25
N ALA A 932 19.89 -14.30 -15.63
CA ALA A 932 20.85 -13.92 -16.65
C ALA A 932 21.36 -12.49 -16.38
N THR A 933 22.62 -12.24 -16.73
CA THR A 933 23.20 -10.90 -16.83
C THR A 933 24.03 -10.82 -18.08
N GLY A 934 23.92 -9.75 -18.84
CA GLY A 934 24.67 -9.61 -20.11
C GLY A 934 24.04 -8.57 -21.03
N THR A 935 24.51 -8.55 -22.26
CA THR A 935 23.83 -7.74 -23.30
C THR A 935 22.46 -8.31 -23.63
N PRO A 936 21.55 -7.53 -24.20
CA PRO A 936 20.22 -8.03 -24.60
C PRO A 936 20.29 -9.29 -25.46
N GLU A 937 21.27 -9.36 -26.39
CA GLU A 937 21.50 -10.51 -27.25
C GLU A 937 21.92 -11.77 -26.46
N HIS A 938 22.72 -11.60 -25.40
CA HIS A 938 23.11 -12.69 -24.51
C HIS A 938 21.89 -13.23 -23.74
N VAL A 939 21.09 -12.34 -23.17
CA VAL A 939 19.89 -12.71 -22.40
C VAL A 939 18.85 -13.39 -23.28
N ALA A 940 18.70 -12.95 -24.54
CA ALA A 940 17.83 -13.60 -25.53
C ALA A 940 18.20 -15.08 -25.80
N GLY A 941 19.46 -15.47 -25.57
CA GLY A 941 19.94 -16.85 -25.69
C GLY A 941 19.65 -17.74 -24.48
N VAL A 942 19.23 -17.18 -23.35
CA VAL A 942 19.03 -17.92 -22.09
C VAL A 942 17.65 -18.56 -22.01
N LYS A 943 17.57 -19.87 -22.19
CA LYS A 943 16.30 -20.63 -22.24
C LYS A 943 15.41 -20.51 -21.00
N LYS A 944 15.97 -20.22 -19.84
CA LYS A 944 15.22 -20.07 -18.57
C LYS A 944 14.66 -18.67 -18.34
N SER A 945 15.06 -17.72 -19.15
CA SER A 945 14.60 -16.33 -19.08
C SER A 945 13.32 -16.15 -19.89
N HIS A 946 12.23 -15.82 -19.23
CA HIS A 946 10.99 -15.45 -19.91
C HIS A 946 11.19 -14.17 -20.74
N THR A 947 11.86 -13.16 -20.19
CA THR A 947 12.23 -11.95 -20.90
C THR A 947 13.06 -12.25 -22.14
N GLY A 948 14.04 -13.17 -22.01
CA GLY A 948 14.90 -13.59 -23.11
C GLY A 948 14.13 -14.21 -24.27
N MET A 949 13.07 -14.97 -23.99
CA MET A 949 12.21 -15.56 -25.05
C MET A 949 11.53 -14.48 -25.91
N PHE A 950 10.88 -13.47 -25.29
CA PHE A 950 10.24 -12.36 -25.99
C PHE A 950 11.26 -11.44 -26.67
N LEU A 951 12.39 -11.20 -26.01
CA LEU A 951 13.47 -10.36 -26.55
C LEU A 951 14.07 -10.95 -27.83
N LYS A 952 14.15 -12.27 -27.92
CA LYS A 952 14.62 -12.96 -29.13
C LYS A 952 13.75 -12.66 -30.35
N GLU A 953 12.42 -12.62 -30.16
CA GLU A 953 11.47 -12.30 -31.24
C GLU A 953 11.69 -10.86 -31.75
N VAL A 954 11.82 -9.90 -30.82
CA VAL A 954 12.01 -8.48 -31.15
C VAL A 954 13.37 -8.19 -31.77
N LEU A 955 14.43 -8.87 -31.36
CA LEU A 955 15.77 -8.73 -31.94
C LEU A 955 15.89 -9.40 -33.34
N ALA A 956 15.07 -10.44 -33.60
CA ALA A 956 15.03 -11.10 -34.91
C ALA A 956 14.23 -10.32 -35.95
N ALA A 957 13.31 -9.46 -35.52
CA ALA A 957 12.49 -8.62 -36.41
C ALA A 957 13.24 -7.38 -36.95
N ARG A 958 14.59 -7.42 -37.07
CA ARG A 958 15.44 -6.36 -37.60
C ARG A 958 15.19 -6.10 -39.09
#